data_b78f72afa4f34f69b2464d5f4c7b762d
#
_entry.id   b78f72afa4f34f69b2464d5f4c7b762d
#
_cell.length_a   1.000
_cell.length_b   1.000
_cell.length_c   1.000
_cell.angle_alpha   90.00
_cell.angle_beta   90.00
_cell.angle_gamma   90.00
#
_symmetry.space_group_name_H-M   'P 1'
#
loop_
_entity.id
_entity.type
_entity.pdbx_description
1 polymer ?
#
loop_
_entity_poly.entity_id
_entity_poly.type
_entity_poly.pdbx_seq_one_letter_code
_entity_poly.pdbx_strand_id
1 'polypeptide(L)'
;MTIKGFRILVSAVAVYLFASASAVAQPMPVDSLIIKGTLDNGMTYYIRHNANPKGYADFYIVHNVGAFQEAPNQDGLAHFLEHMAFNGTKHYPKKGIIDFLQAQGVRFGYNINAYTSKTETVYHMDNVPLKRESFVDSVLMVLHDWSGDISCEQKELDDERGVIREEWRTRTSPQSRIFELQEAVLYEGSTFPKRNVIGSLDVINNFKREEILDFYDKWYRPNLQAIVVVGDFDAKEMESKIKAMFSDIKNPENCVPKETYKLAPFVHERFENMVDTSAKFLALKVFLKQPYPEVGQRAQRSFYKEQFIRQIISAAVSARMDEQVKSPDCPSSRGVMVSNASRTNLYFSLFTILPRGDASPLSLVDFYCDNANRLIRFGLTEDEFQSAKLKVVKNLKLHNALAPESVTDDQIVAGCVDNFLHGGALTYPSELQKIKMEIMSSLKLQDILDYIPKMFSESEVIYSYFYNPKDGHEIPSEQQIRERIHECAQKDLTFDAIKFKKVDFSIDLPKGKIIKTQPVKGSQTELWTLSNGMRVWWTPADGVKSKTALSVNFVVNTGARAFDPDNIPAEKFAEKFMEKYLGIRGSDKVENMNSPQFEGIPYMVSFSASNAVITTAVAADKADRAFSVLNLLVTDPYFSDARTMKTTIDATVESMRMPRSSSSVFREGFNEVCYNNHPWYSRIDSAAVRALTPELLADVHARQIRDAGATDVYICSSMPKEEIAAFTEKYLASMPAGYAYKLAKVQPKVPSYKGSNEYVRTFEASSKVSKATVSVNWLYNVKTDLRSLCAVDVLDYIMSARCLSQIREQRGGTYSVSFSSSIFREKKGLVQSSVDFETRPELRDTLVNDAYELLSDFCENGPTDEEMSAAKNYLMKYYIKLQKNRQISVVKRNASIQDHVASGVWDEDYKQALSEVTASDILKTARKANKGARLLSVLNEE
;
A
#
# COMPACT_ATOMS: atom_id res chain seq x y z
N MET A 1 49.62 -12.53 44.67
CA MET A 1 49.50 -11.89 43.33
C MET A 1 50.55 -10.81 43.22
N THR A 2 51.53 -10.98 42.35
CA THR A 2 52.64 -10.01 42.19
C THR A 2 52.22 -8.81 41.39
N ILE A 3 52.78 -7.64 41.68
CA ILE A 3 52.49 -6.36 41.00
C ILE A 3 52.59 -6.42 39.47
N LYS A 4 53.30 -7.39 38.89
CA LYS A 4 53.35 -7.67 37.45
C LYS A 4 52.03 -8.28 36.92
N GLY A 5 51.34 -9.11 37.68
CA GLY A 5 50.05 -9.71 37.31
C GLY A 5 48.90 -8.69 37.27
N PHE A 6 48.93 -7.72 38.17
CA PHE A 6 47.95 -6.65 38.22
C PHE A 6 48.09 -5.65 37.06
N ARG A 7 49.32 -5.34 36.59
CA ARG A 7 49.59 -4.50 35.44
C ARG A 7 49.16 -5.16 34.13
N ILE A 8 49.28 -6.48 33.98
CA ILE A 8 48.83 -7.21 32.80
C ILE A 8 47.30 -7.26 32.75
N LEU A 9 46.65 -7.44 33.92
CA LEU A 9 45.16 -7.44 33.98
C LEU A 9 44.59 -6.08 33.69
N VAL A 10 45.18 -5.00 34.22
CA VAL A 10 44.75 -3.63 33.95
C VAL A 10 45.00 -3.23 32.48
N SER A 11 46.10 -3.67 31.89
CA SER A 11 46.36 -3.43 30.44
C SER A 11 45.43 -4.23 29.54
N ALA A 12 45.07 -5.50 29.92
CA ALA A 12 44.11 -6.29 29.16
C ALA A 12 42.69 -5.72 29.27
N VAL A 13 42.28 -5.26 30.45
CA VAL A 13 40.96 -4.57 30.64
C VAL A 13 40.94 -3.22 29.91
N ALA A 14 42.04 -2.46 29.91
CA ALA A 14 42.13 -1.22 29.17
C ALA A 14 42.09 -1.46 27.63
N VAL A 15 42.73 -2.49 27.13
CA VAL A 15 42.68 -2.87 25.71
C VAL A 15 41.28 -3.39 25.34
N TYR A 16 40.60 -4.13 26.23
CA TYR A 16 39.22 -4.56 26.03
C TYR A 16 38.23 -3.38 26.08
N LEU A 17 38.43 -2.39 26.96
CA LEU A 17 37.64 -1.15 27.01
C LEU A 17 37.91 -0.22 25.81
N PHE A 18 39.12 -0.24 25.24
CA PHE A 18 39.43 0.50 24.01
C PHE A 18 38.96 -0.22 22.74
N ALA A 19 38.89 -1.55 22.74
CA ALA A 19 38.35 -2.32 21.62
C ALA A 19 36.80 -2.31 21.55
N SER A 20 36.12 -2.07 22.68
CA SER A 20 34.66 -1.87 22.71
C SER A 20 34.21 -0.42 22.42
N ALA A 21 35.15 0.53 22.32
CA ALA A 21 34.89 1.96 22.11
C ALA A 21 35.00 2.41 20.64
N SER A 22 35.10 1.50 19.67
CA SER A 22 35.24 1.87 18.24
C SER A 22 34.29 1.16 17.34
N ALA A 23 33.00 1.12 17.67
CA ALA A 23 31.99 1.18 16.62
C ALA A 23 31.98 2.63 16.13
N VAL A 24 32.95 3.01 15.29
CA VAL A 24 32.99 4.31 14.65
C VAL A 24 31.65 4.50 13.98
N ALA A 25 30.89 5.47 14.48
CA ALA A 25 29.63 5.88 13.86
C ALA A 25 29.90 6.16 12.37
N GLN A 26 29.38 5.31 11.49
CA GLN A 26 29.53 5.49 10.05
C GLN A 26 28.29 6.23 9.55
N PRO A 27 28.38 7.55 9.30
CA PRO A 27 27.27 8.31 8.78
C PRO A 27 26.89 7.83 7.37
N MET A 28 25.63 7.94 7.04
CA MET A 28 25.17 7.75 5.67
C MET A 28 25.71 8.90 4.79
N PRO A 29 26.13 8.64 3.54
CA PRO A 29 26.58 9.69 2.65
C PRO A 29 25.45 10.68 2.36
N VAL A 30 25.81 11.96 2.26
CA VAL A 30 24.87 13.02 1.87
C VAL A 30 24.91 13.20 0.36
N ASP A 31 23.75 13.33 -0.27
CA ASP A 31 23.65 13.71 -1.69
C ASP A 31 24.26 15.10 -1.90
N SER A 32 25.42 15.17 -2.58
CA SER A 32 26.17 16.40 -2.81
C SER A 32 25.45 17.41 -3.72
N LEU A 33 24.39 16.99 -4.41
CA LEU A 33 23.58 17.87 -5.25
C LEU A 33 22.42 18.53 -4.49
N ILE A 34 22.19 18.18 -3.22
CA ILE A 34 21.24 18.88 -2.37
C ILE A 34 21.90 20.16 -1.83
N ILE A 35 21.31 21.29 -2.16
CA ILE A 35 21.61 22.57 -1.52
C ILE A 35 20.71 22.68 -0.29
N LYS A 36 21.29 22.55 0.90
CA LYS A 36 20.61 22.77 2.17
C LYS A 36 21.11 24.05 2.81
N GLY A 37 20.22 24.90 3.25
CA GLY A 37 20.55 26.12 3.96
C GLY A 37 19.48 26.55 4.96
N THR A 38 19.78 27.66 5.66
CA THR A 38 18.85 28.29 6.60
C THR A 38 18.87 29.79 6.33
N LEU A 39 17.72 30.42 6.20
CA LEU A 39 17.55 31.86 6.07
C LEU A 39 17.79 32.56 7.43
N ASP A 40 18.04 33.85 7.41
CA ASP A 40 18.27 34.65 8.63
C ASP A 40 17.07 34.61 9.61
N ASN A 41 15.86 34.38 9.09
CA ASN A 41 14.66 34.18 9.89
C ASN A 41 14.51 32.77 10.47
N GLY A 42 15.46 31.87 10.22
CA GLY A 42 15.48 30.49 10.73
C GLY A 42 14.76 29.46 9.84
N MET A 43 14.15 29.86 8.72
CA MET A 43 13.52 28.92 7.78
C MET A 43 14.58 28.07 7.09
N THR A 44 14.39 26.75 7.08
CA THR A 44 15.28 25.82 6.39
C THR A 44 14.84 25.67 4.93
N TYR A 45 15.79 25.43 4.01
CA TYR A 45 15.45 25.07 2.64
C TYR A 45 16.31 23.92 2.12
N TYR A 46 15.70 23.14 1.22
CA TYR A 46 16.32 22.04 0.48
C TYR A 46 16.01 22.23 -0.99
N ILE A 47 17.04 22.26 -1.81
CA ILE A 47 16.89 22.44 -3.26
C ILE A 47 17.75 21.41 -3.96
N ARG A 48 17.17 20.72 -4.97
CA ARG A 48 17.91 19.72 -5.72
C ARG A 48 17.45 19.67 -7.17
N HIS A 49 18.40 19.83 -8.10
CA HIS A 49 18.12 19.58 -9.49
C HIS A 49 17.87 18.10 -9.76
N ASN A 50 16.76 17.76 -10.41
CA ASN A 50 16.45 16.41 -10.91
C ASN A 50 15.57 16.52 -12.16
N ALA A 51 15.99 15.88 -13.27
CA ALA A 51 15.28 15.94 -14.54
C ALA A 51 14.36 14.73 -14.76
N ASN A 52 13.77 14.19 -13.70
CA ASN A 52 12.86 13.05 -13.78
C ASN A 52 11.62 13.21 -12.87
N PRO A 53 10.53 13.74 -13.47
CA PRO A 53 10.28 14.00 -14.89
C PRO A 53 10.91 15.30 -15.41
N LYS A 54 11.42 15.27 -16.66
CA LYS A 54 12.00 16.45 -17.30
C LYS A 54 10.95 17.55 -17.51
N GLY A 55 11.29 18.81 -17.19
CA GLY A 55 10.43 19.99 -17.35
C GLY A 55 9.39 20.13 -16.25
N TYR A 56 9.54 19.44 -15.12
CA TYR A 56 8.64 19.49 -13.96
C TYR A 56 9.43 19.65 -12.65
N ALA A 57 8.74 20.07 -11.60
CA ALA A 57 9.29 20.12 -10.24
C ALA A 57 8.20 19.88 -9.20
N ASP A 58 8.63 19.46 -8.02
CA ASP A 58 7.83 19.30 -6.81
C ASP A 58 8.18 20.43 -5.84
N PHE A 59 7.16 21.04 -5.25
CA PHE A 59 7.25 22.19 -4.34
C PHE A 59 6.53 21.86 -3.05
N TYR A 60 7.26 21.92 -1.93
CA TYR A 60 6.76 21.59 -0.60
C TYR A 60 7.06 22.70 0.39
N ILE A 61 6.12 22.97 1.29
CA ILE A 61 6.38 23.63 2.56
C ILE A 61 6.01 22.70 3.71
N VAL A 62 6.96 22.52 4.62
CA VAL A 62 6.88 21.57 5.73
C VAL A 62 6.86 22.36 7.02
N HIS A 63 5.78 22.23 7.79
CA HIS A 63 5.66 22.78 9.12
C HIS A 63 5.94 21.68 10.15
N ASN A 64 6.94 21.85 10.98
CA ASN A 64 7.24 20.96 12.11
C ASN A 64 6.27 21.26 13.27
N VAL A 65 4.98 21.25 12.98
CA VAL A 65 3.85 21.59 13.84
C VAL A 65 2.65 20.75 13.45
N GLY A 66 1.94 20.19 14.41
CA GLY A 66 0.73 19.39 14.19
C GLY A 66 -0.21 19.45 15.40
N ALA A 67 -1.15 18.52 15.49
CA ALA A 67 -2.17 18.50 16.53
C ALA A 67 -1.59 18.46 17.97
N PHE A 68 -0.35 18.02 18.16
CA PHE A 68 0.28 17.99 19.47
C PHE A 68 0.49 19.40 20.08
N GLN A 69 0.60 20.44 19.25
CA GLN A 69 0.78 21.81 19.66
C GLN A 69 -0.54 22.53 20.02
N GLU A 70 -1.68 21.90 19.84
CA GLU A 70 -2.99 22.46 20.15
C GLU A 70 -3.22 22.62 21.66
N ALA A 71 -3.87 23.72 22.06
CA ALA A 71 -4.45 23.85 23.38
C ALA A 71 -5.75 22.98 23.49
N PRO A 72 -6.26 22.69 24.68
CA PRO A 72 -7.48 21.89 24.84
C PRO A 72 -8.71 22.41 24.10
N ASN A 73 -8.84 23.74 23.93
CA ASN A 73 -9.92 24.38 23.16
C ASN A 73 -9.61 24.48 21.66
N GLN A 74 -8.48 23.96 21.21
CA GLN A 74 -8.02 23.98 19.82
C GLN A 74 -7.98 22.57 19.20
N ASP A 75 -8.59 21.56 19.85
CA ASP A 75 -8.55 20.16 19.41
C ASP A 75 -9.12 19.99 17.99
N GLY A 76 -8.23 19.74 17.01
CA GLY A 76 -8.51 19.64 15.57
C GLY A 76 -8.22 20.93 14.76
N LEU A 77 -7.78 22.02 15.37
CA LEU A 77 -7.55 23.29 14.63
C LEU A 77 -6.28 23.25 13.76
N ALA A 78 -5.30 22.42 14.07
CA ALA A 78 -4.14 22.21 13.18
C ALA A 78 -4.58 21.65 11.82
N HIS A 79 -5.48 20.66 11.83
CA HIS A 79 -6.06 20.07 10.63
C HIS A 79 -7.06 21.03 9.96
N PHE A 80 -7.85 21.75 10.72
CA PHE A 80 -8.75 22.76 10.19
C PHE A 80 -7.98 23.88 9.45
N LEU A 81 -6.85 24.31 9.99
CA LEU A 81 -5.99 25.29 9.36
C LEU A 81 -5.39 24.78 8.03
N GLU A 82 -5.09 23.49 7.96
CA GLU A 82 -4.68 22.84 6.72
C GLU A 82 -5.73 23.06 5.61
N HIS A 83 -7.01 22.82 5.90
CA HIS A 83 -8.09 23.08 4.96
C HIS A 83 -8.20 24.56 4.57
N MET A 84 -8.03 25.47 5.54
CA MET A 84 -8.12 26.89 5.28
C MET A 84 -7.03 27.41 4.34
N ALA A 85 -5.89 26.74 4.24
CA ALA A 85 -4.84 27.05 3.29
C ALA A 85 -5.28 26.96 1.81
N PHE A 86 -6.35 26.20 1.54
CA PHE A 86 -6.98 26.09 0.21
C PHE A 86 -8.23 26.96 0.05
N ASN A 87 -8.69 27.59 1.15
CA ASN A 87 -9.91 28.37 1.19
C ASN A 87 -9.65 29.89 1.19
N GLY A 88 -8.40 30.29 0.96
CA GLY A 88 -8.02 31.67 0.74
C GLY A 88 -6.72 32.07 1.44
N THR A 89 -5.92 32.79 0.69
CA THR A 89 -4.68 33.41 1.15
C THR A 89 -4.64 34.87 0.70
N LYS A 90 -3.65 35.60 1.14
CA LYS A 90 -3.48 37.04 0.83
C LYS A 90 -3.45 37.34 -0.68
N HIS A 91 -2.71 36.53 -1.45
CA HIS A 91 -2.58 36.77 -2.90
C HIS A 91 -3.59 35.94 -3.73
N TYR A 92 -4.17 34.91 -3.14
CA TYR A 92 -5.14 34.01 -3.79
C TYR A 92 -6.40 33.88 -2.93
N PRO A 93 -7.34 34.86 -2.99
CA PRO A 93 -8.56 34.83 -2.17
C PRO A 93 -9.48 33.66 -2.55
N LYS A 94 -10.21 33.13 -1.57
CA LYS A 94 -11.13 31.98 -1.71
C LYS A 94 -10.44 30.76 -2.33
N LYS A 95 -10.99 30.14 -3.35
CA LYS A 95 -10.42 28.99 -4.08
C LYS A 95 -9.35 29.36 -5.12
N GLY A 96 -8.82 30.58 -5.08
CA GLY A 96 -7.91 31.12 -6.10
C GLY A 96 -6.66 30.29 -6.34
N ILE A 97 -6.08 29.62 -5.32
CA ILE A 97 -4.95 28.71 -5.48
C ILE A 97 -5.36 27.50 -6.35
N ILE A 98 -6.50 26.90 -6.04
CA ILE A 98 -7.01 25.71 -6.75
C ILE A 98 -7.27 26.08 -8.22
N ASP A 99 -8.00 27.15 -8.47
CA ASP A 99 -8.37 27.62 -9.82
C ASP A 99 -7.11 27.94 -10.65
N PHE A 100 -6.17 28.68 -10.06
CA PHE A 100 -4.91 29.04 -10.71
C PHE A 100 -4.09 27.82 -11.13
N LEU A 101 -3.93 26.84 -10.25
CA LEU A 101 -3.12 25.66 -10.51
C LEU A 101 -3.82 24.67 -11.44
N GLN A 102 -5.13 24.48 -11.31
CA GLN A 102 -5.89 23.60 -12.19
C GLN A 102 -5.89 24.10 -13.64
N ALA A 103 -5.95 25.42 -13.87
CA ALA A 103 -5.79 26.01 -15.19
C ALA A 103 -4.44 25.66 -15.87
N GLN A 104 -3.42 25.29 -15.09
CA GLN A 104 -2.11 24.86 -15.59
C GLN A 104 -1.97 23.32 -15.66
N GLY A 105 -3.04 22.56 -15.41
CA GLY A 105 -3.04 21.10 -15.42
C GLY A 105 -2.45 20.46 -14.15
N VAL A 106 -2.44 21.20 -13.03
CA VAL A 106 -2.06 20.71 -11.70
C VAL A 106 -3.35 20.43 -10.93
N ARG A 107 -3.72 19.16 -10.76
CA ARG A 107 -5.03 18.74 -10.27
C ARG A 107 -5.08 18.72 -8.73
N PHE A 108 -6.09 19.37 -8.15
CA PHE A 108 -6.38 19.32 -6.71
C PHE A 108 -6.74 17.89 -6.26
N GLY A 109 -6.30 17.52 -5.07
CA GLY A 109 -6.47 16.18 -4.51
C GLY A 109 -5.57 15.09 -5.13
N TYR A 110 -4.79 15.45 -6.17
CA TYR A 110 -3.87 14.53 -6.83
C TYR A 110 -2.43 15.08 -6.90
N ASN A 111 -2.25 16.28 -7.44
CA ASN A 111 -0.96 16.97 -7.53
C ASN A 111 -0.80 18.05 -6.47
N ILE A 112 -1.91 18.66 -6.04
CA ILE A 112 -1.94 19.62 -4.94
C ILE A 112 -2.65 18.92 -3.79
N ASN A 113 -1.98 18.84 -2.67
CA ASN A 113 -2.53 18.22 -1.48
C ASN A 113 -1.81 18.72 -0.23
N ALA A 114 -2.32 18.34 0.93
CA ALA A 114 -1.67 18.54 2.21
C ALA A 114 -1.98 17.38 3.14
N TYR A 115 -1.29 17.31 4.25
CA TYR A 115 -1.64 16.43 5.35
C TYR A 115 -1.20 17.02 6.68
N THR A 116 -2.00 16.76 7.70
CA THR A 116 -1.68 17.04 9.09
C THR A 116 -1.51 15.73 9.86
N SER A 117 -0.48 15.67 10.68
CA SER A 117 -0.28 14.62 11.67
C SER A 117 -0.28 15.21 13.08
N LYS A 118 0.04 14.39 14.08
CA LYS A 118 0.22 14.92 15.44
C LYS A 118 1.45 15.83 15.56
N THR A 119 2.45 15.69 14.71
CA THR A 119 3.75 16.35 14.84
C THR A 119 4.13 17.29 13.71
N GLU A 120 3.49 17.16 12.55
CA GLU A 120 3.78 17.97 11.37
C GLU A 120 2.54 18.26 10.52
N THR A 121 2.62 19.35 9.73
CA THR A 121 1.70 19.68 8.65
C THR A 121 2.51 19.98 7.39
N VAL A 122 2.13 19.37 6.26
CA VAL A 122 2.88 19.50 5.01
C VAL A 122 1.93 19.86 3.88
N TYR A 123 2.24 20.90 3.13
CA TYR A 123 1.54 21.29 1.90
C TYR A 123 2.44 21.06 0.71
N HIS A 124 1.88 20.57 -0.38
CA HIS A 124 2.70 20.24 -1.54
C HIS A 124 1.99 20.40 -2.88
N MET A 125 2.82 20.64 -3.88
CA MET A 125 2.45 20.68 -5.28
C MET A 125 3.42 19.80 -6.06
N ASP A 126 2.93 18.65 -6.54
CA ASP A 126 3.72 17.66 -7.24
C ASP A 126 3.64 17.81 -8.75
N ASN A 127 4.75 17.55 -9.42
CA ASN A 127 4.81 17.55 -10.87
C ASN A 127 4.29 18.85 -11.51
N VAL A 128 4.68 19.98 -10.97
CA VAL A 128 4.36 21.30 -11.49
C VAL A 128 5.15 21.56 -12.79
N PRO A 129 4.51 21.97 -13.91
CA PRO A 129 5.22 22.21 -15.17
C PRO A 129 6.03 23.49 -15.13
N LEU A 130 7.31 23.42 -15.54
CA LEU A 130 8.24 24.56 -15.56
C LEU A 130 8.24 25.29 -16.91
N LYS A 131 7.05 25.61 -17.46
CA LYS A 131 6.92 26.17 -18.81
C LYS A 131 7.34 27.63 -18.94
N ARG A 132 7.21 28.41 -17.89
CA ARG A 132 7.48 29.86 -17.84
C ARG A 132 7.99 30.25 -16.46
N GLU A 133 8.98 31.12 -16.41
CA GLU A 133 9.58 31.61 -15.15
C GLU A 133 8.53 32.29 -14.25
N SER A 134 7.68 33.16 -14.81
CA SER A 134 6.61 33.83 -14.08
C SER A 134 5.63 32.88 -13.41
N PHE A 135 5.44 31.67 -13.96
CA PHE A 135 4.60 30.66 -13.34
C PHE A 135 5.29 30.01 -12.14
N VAL A 136 6.60 29.76 -12.22
CA VAL A 136 7.42 29.27 -11.09
C VAL A 136 7.38 30.28 -9.93
N ASP A 137 7.51 31.57 -10.22
CA ASP A 137 7.43 32.64 -9.21
C ASP A 137 6.05 32.66 -8.54
N SER A 138 4.97 32.45 -9.32
CA SER A 138 3.61 32.33 -8.76
C SER A 138 3.43 31.08 -7.88
N VAL A 139 4.06 29.95 -8.24
CA VAL A 139 4.04 28.72 -7.43
C VAL A 139 4.82 28.91 -6.12
N LEU A 140 5.97 29.62 -6.16
CA LEU A 140 6.70 30.00 -4.95
C LEU A 140 5.88 30.94 -4.09
N MET A 141 5.10 31.86 -4.69
CA MET A 141 4.18 32.76 -3.95
C MET A 141 3.08 31.97 -3.23
N VAL A 142 2.59 30.84 -3.81
CA VAL A 142 1.67 29.95 -3.10
C VAL A 142 2.32 29.36 -1.85
N LEU A 143 3.59 28.90 -1.93
CA LEU A 143 4.31 28.41 -0.74
C LEU A 143 4.54 29.53 0.29
N HIS A 144 4.81 30.75 -0.18
CA HIS A 144 4.95 31.92 0.69
C HIS A 144 3.65 32.19 1.47
N ASP A 145 2.52 32.20 0.77
CA ASP A 145 1.20 32.38 1.38
C ASP A 145 0.89 31.27 2.39
N TRP A 146 1.22 30.02 2.08
CA TRP A 146 1.04 28.89 3.00
C TRP A 146 1.99 28.97 4.22
N SER A 147 3.09 29.70 4.10
CA SER A 147 3.99 29.92 5.23
C SER A 147 3.39 30.83 6.30
N GLY A 148 2.75 31.94 5.91
CA GLY A 148 2.36 32.96 6.88
C GLY A 148 1.21 33.90 6.46
N ASP A 149 0.54 33.65 5.32
CA ASP A 149 -0.47 34.56 4.76
C ASP A 149 -1.84 33.86 4.48
N ILE A 150 -2.21 32.82 5.27
CA ILE A 150 -3.52 32.16 5.21
C ILE A 150 -4.58 33.10 5.82
N SER A 151 -5.68 33.38 5.10
CA SER A 151 -6.64 34.45 5.45
C SER A 151 -7.60 34.06 6.59
N CYS A 152 -8.00 32.81 6.70
CA CYS A 152 -8.98 32.32 7.68
C CYS A 152 -10.23 33.22 7.76
N GLU A 153 -10.83 33.57 6.60
CA GLU A 153 -12.03 34.38 6.54
C GLU A 153 -13.22 33.68 7.21
N GLN A 154 -14.01 34.44 8.01
CA GLN A 154 -15.10 33.87 8.83
C GLN A 154 -16.07 33.02 7.99
N LYS A 155 -16.46 33.54 6.81
CA LYS A 155 -17.40 32.81 5.93
C LYS A 155 -16.83 31.48 5.46
N GLU A 156 -15.57 31.46 5.04
CA GLU A 156 -14.90 30.24 4.57
C GLU A 156 -14.69 29.23 5.73
N LEU A 157 -14.43 29.72 6.95
CA LEU A 157 -14.40 28.87 8.16
C LEU A 157 -15.75 28.18 8.38
N ASP A 158 -16.86 28.94 8.33
CA ASP A 158 -18.17 28.38 8.59
C ASP A 158 -18.62 27.39 7.49
N ASP A 159 -18.28 27.68 6.24
CA ASP A 159 -18.55 26.77 5.11
C ASP A 159 -17.74 25.46 5.25
N GLU A 160 -16.46 25.51 5.69
CA GLU A 160 -15.57 24.36 5.81
C GLU A 160 -15.91 23.42 6.99
N ARG A 161 -16.60 23.92 8.05
CA ARG A 161 -17.06 23.07 9.18
C ARG A 161 -17.87 21.87 8.70
N GLY A 162 -18.66 22.04 7.64
CA GLY A 162 -19.44 20.96 7.02
C GLY A 162 -18.55 19.84 6.48
N VAL A 163 -17.51 20.21 5.75
CA VAL A 163 -16.55 19.29 5.13
C VAL A 163 -15.78 18.52 6.20
N ILE A 164 -15.25 19.21 7.21
CA ILE A 164 -14.51 18.59 8.32
C ILE A 164 -15.39 17.62 9.12
N ARG A 165 -16.68 17.94 9.34
CA ARG A 165 -17.62 17.01 10.01
C ARG A 165 -17.82 15.72 9.22
N GLU A 166 -17.94 15.81 7.89
CA GLU A 166 -18.08 14.62 7.06
C GLU A 166 -16.77 13.81 7.03
N GLU A 167 -15.62 14.47 7.04
CA GLU A 167 -14.33 13.79 7.17
C GLU A 167 -14.20 13.07 8.52
N TRP A 168 -14.56 13.73 9.63
CA TRP A 168 -14.58 13.13 10.96
C TRP A 168 -15.45 11.86 10.98
N ARG A 169 -16.60 11.89 10.29
CA ARG A 169 -17.49 10.76 10.14
C ARG A 169 -16.85 9.59 9.41
N THR A 170 -16.15 9.86 8.31
CA THR A 170 -15.50 8.82 7.50
C THR A 170 -14.27 8.20 8.17
N ARG A 171 -13.53 9.00 8.96
CA ARG A 171 -12.34 8.53 9.68
C ARG A 171 -12.67 7.73 10.95
N THR A 172 -13.88 7.84 11.48
CA THR A 172 -14.31 7.07 12.66
C THR A 172 -14.65 5.64 12.26
N SER A 173 -13.76 4.70 12.55
CA SER A 173 -13.89 3.28 12.20
C SER A 173 -13.46 2.38 13.36
N PRO A 174 -13.87 1.08 13.39
CA PRO A 174 -13.32 0.12 14.35
C PRO A 174 -11.81 0.01 14.32
N GLN A 175 -11.20 0.15 13.13
CA GLN A 175 -9.76 0.09 12.98
C GLN A 175 -9.05 1.30 13.60
N SER A 176 -9.57 2.52 13.40
CA SER A 176 -9.01 3.73 14.02
C SER A 176 -9.06 3.65 15.54
N ARG A 177 -10.15 3.11 16.12
CA ARG A 177 -10.25 2.90 17.58
C ARG A 177 -9.19 1.93 18.12
N ILE A 178 -8.89 0.85 17.39
CA ILE A 178 -7.81 -0.07 17.78
C ILE A 178 -6.47 0.67 17.84
N PHE A 179 -6.18 1.55 16.86
CA PHE A 179 -4.96 2.35 16.86
C PHE A 179 -4.92 3.35 18.02
N GLU A 180 -6.03 4.02 18.32
CA GLU A 180 -6.13 4.95 19.45
C GLU A 180 -5.89 4.23 20.79
N LEU A 181 -6.47 3.04 20.98
CA LEU A 181 -6.24 2.22 22.17
C LEU A 181 -4.79 1.75 22.27
N GLN A 182 -4.15 1.38 21.16
CA GLN A 182 -2.72 1.05 21.14
C GLN A 182 -1.85 2.25 21.48
N GLU A 183 -2.18 3.43 20.95
CA GLU A 183 -1.45 4.66 21.32
C GLU A 183 -1.62 4.98 22.81
N ALA A 184 -2.82 4.82 23.37
CA ALA A 184 -3.05 5.04 24.80
C ALA A 184 -2.15 4.15 25.65
N VAL A 185 -2.03 2.86 25.29
CA VAL A 185 -1.14 1.90 25.97
C VAL A 185 0.33 2.25 25.79
N LEU A 186 0.76 2.60 24.57
CA LEU A 186 2.18 2.87 24.27
C LEU A 186 2.68 4.19 24.84
N TYR A 187 1.85 5.22 24.86
CA TYR A 187 2.21 6.59 25.27
C TYR A 187 1.58 7.01 26.60
N GLU A 188 1.31 6.04 27.48
CA GLU A 188 0.80 6.31 28.82
C GLU A 188 1.60 7.40 29.54
N GLY A 189 0.90 8.24 30.30
CA GLY A 189 1.49 9.38 31.01
C GLY A 189 1.83 10.58 30.10
N SER A 190 1.69 10.47 28.81
CA SER A 190 1.88 11.54 27.82
C SER A 190 0.53 12.17 27.42
N THR A 191 0.58 13.40 26.95
CA THR A 191 -0.58 14.07 26.31
C THR A 191 -0.79 13.58 24.87
N PHE A 192 0.15 12.84 24.30
CA PHE A 192 0.15 12.41 22.90
C PHE A 192 -1.12 11.62 22.47
N PRO A 193 -1.62 10.62 23.25
CA PRO A 193 -2.84 9.92 22.90
C PRO A 193 -4.12 10.79 22.98
N LYS A 194 -4.05 11.88 23.75
CA LYS A 194 -5.18 12.78 23.95
C LYS A 194 -5.38 13.78 22.80
N ARG A 195 -4.47 13.82 21.83
CA ARG A 195 -4.54 14.68 20.65
C ARG A 195 -5.05 13.87 19.47
N ASN A 196 -6.25 14.19 19.02
CA ASN A 196 -6.80 13.63 17.77
C ASN A 196 -6.58 14.63 16.64
N VAL A 197 -5.97 14.19 15.54
CA VAL A 197 -5.66 15.09 14.41
C VAL A 197 -6.91 15.73 13.84
N ILE A 198 -8.01 14.96 13.72
CA ILE A 198 -9.27 15.50 13.21
C ILE A 198 -10.06 16.29 14.26
N GLY A 199 -9.68 16.14 15.54
CA GLY A 199 -10.28 16.84 16.67
C GLY A 199 -11.64 16.34 17.12
N SER A 200 -12.24 17.09 18.04
CA SER A 200 -13.57 16.82 18.57
C SER A 200 -14.64 17.61 17.84
N LEU A 201 -15.82 17.00 17.65
CA LEU A 201 -16.97 17.68 17.03
C LEU A 201 -17.41 18.93 17.83
N ASP A 202 -17.22 18.94 19.13
CA ASP A 202 -17.58 20.09 19.96
C ASP A 202 -16.72 21.31 19.61
N VAL A 203 -15.40 21.15 19.52
CA VAL A 203 -14.50 22.21 19.08
C VAL A 203 -14.77 22.58 17.62
N ILE A 204 -14.82 21.63 16.70
CA ILE A 204 -15.03 21.87 15.26
C ILE A 204 -16.30 22.71 15.01
N ASN A 205 -17.40 22.44 15.74
CA ASN A 205 -18.66 23.15 15.57
C ASN A 205 -18.68 24.54 16.18
N ASN A 206 -17.94 24.78 17.28
CA ASN A 206 -18.15 25.94 18.15
C ASN A 206 -16.93 26.84 18.28
N PHE A 207 -15.71 26.45 17.79
CA PHE A 207 -14.54 27.31 17.93
C PHE A 207 -14.73 28.68 17.25
N LYS A 208 -14.12 29.70 17.81
CA LYS A 208 -14.15 31.06 17.28
C LYS A 208 -12.92 31.30 16.40
N ARG A 209 -13.06 32.23 15.44
CA ARG A 209 -11.95 32.59 14.54
C ARG A 209 -10.67 32.96 15.29
N GLU A 210 -10.78 33.62 16.42
CA GLU A 210 -9.63 34.01 17.25
C GLU A 210 -8.84 32.81 17.76
N GLU A 211 -9.48 31.64 17.97
CA GLU A 211 -8.83 30.43 18.48
C GLU A 211 -7.95 29.75 17.41
N ILE A 212 -8.39 29.74 16.16
CA ILE A 212 -7.56 29.22 15.06
C ILE A 212 -6.45 30.22 14.70
N LEU A 213 -6.69 31.53 14.78
CA LEU A 213 -5.67 32.54 14.58
C LEU A 213 -4.61 32.48 15.69
N ASP A 214 -4.99 32.27 16.96
CA ASP A 214 -4.02 32.09 18.06
C ASP A 214 -3.09 30.91 17.80
N PHE A 215 -3.63 29.77 17.30
CA PHE A 215 -2.81 28.64 16.89
C PHE A 215 -1.90 28.98 15.71
N TYR A 216 -2.43 29.64 14.70
CA TYR A 216 -1.72 30.03 13.49
C TYR A 216 -0.56 30.99 13.79
N ASP A 217 -0.82 32.11 14.42
CA ASP A 217 0.16 33.15 14.76
C ASP A 217 1.29 32.63 15.67
N LYS A 218 0.97 31.67 16.52
CA LYS A 218 1.92 31.08 17.46
C LYS A 218 2.85 30.05 16.79
N TRP A 219 2.34 29.25 15.87
CA TRP A 219 3.02 28.05 15.41
C TRP A 219 3.49 28.09 13.95
N TYR A 220 2.81 28.85 13.06
CA TYR A 220 3.22 28.98 11.66
C TYR A 220 4.28 30.07 11.53
N ARG A 221 5.53 29.69 11.74
CA ARG A 221 6.66 30.62 11.82
C ARG A 221 7.92 30.03 11.20
N PRO A 222 8.78 30.87 10.58
CA PRO A 222 9.93 30.42 9.79
C PRO A 222 10.85 29.41 10.46
N ASN A 223 11.17 29.57 11.75
CA ASN A 223 12.06 28.67 12.47
C ASN A 223 11.48 27.26 12.77
N LEU A 224 10.22 27.01 12.41
CA LEU A 224 9.56 25.70 12.43
C LEU A 224 9.20 25.21 11.02
N GLN A 225 9.70 25.89 9.98
CA GLN A 225 9.32 25.59 8.59
C GLN A 225 10.52 25.22 7.74
N ALA A 226 10.26 24.41 6.71
CA ALA A 226 11.21 24.14 5.65
C ALA A 226 10.55 24.17 4.28
N ILE A 227 11.27 24.74 3.31
CA ILE A 227 10.92 24.67 1.88
C ILE A 227 11.72 23.56 1.24
N VAL A 228 11.06 22.71 0.46
CA VAL A 228 11.71 21.66 -0.33
C VAL A 228 11.29 21.84 -1.78
N VAL A 229 12.27 22.03 -2.68
CA VAL A 229 12.04 22.14 -4.11
C VAL A 229 12.98 21.19 -4.85
N VAL A 230 12.40 20.26 -5.59
CA VAL A 230 13.13 19.26 -6.38
C VAL A 230 12.58 19.23 -7.80
N GLY A 231 13.44 19.30 -8.83
CA GLY A 231 12.99 19.25 -10.21
C GLY A 231 13.99 19.69 -11.26
N ASP A 232 13.53 19.89 -12.49
CA ASP A 232 14.35 20.19 -13.68
C ASP A 232 14.60 21.70 -13.85
N PHE A 233 15.30 22.31 -12.90
CA PHE A 233 15.64 23.75 -12.87
C PHE A 233 17.09 23.97 -12.45
N ASP A 234 17.61 25.18 -12.62
CA ASP A 234 18.91 25.57 -12.06
C ASP A 234 18.78 25.77 -10.54
N ALA A 235 19.51 24.96 -9.77
CA ALA A 235 19.40 24.96 -8.30
C ALA A 235 19.88 26.25 -7.63
N LYS A 236 20.85 26.98 -8.23
CA LYS A 236 21.35 28.24 -7.67
C LYS A 236 20.40 29.40 -7.94
N GLU A 237 19.78 29.40 -9.12
CA GLU A 237 18.75 30.36 -9.46
C GLU A 237 17.52 30.16 -8.52
N MET A 238 17.09 28.93 -8.33
CA MET A 238 16.01 28.62 -7.37
C MET A 238 16.35 29.03 -5.94
N GLU A 239 17.60 28.80 -5.50
CA GLU A 239 18.08 29.28 -4.19
C GLU A 239 17.97 30.80 -4.06
N SER A 240 18.35 31.53 -5.10
CA SER A 240 18.27 33.00 -5.11
C SER A 240 16.81 33.49 -5.02
N LYS A 241 15.88 32.83 -5.74
CA LYS A 241 14.44 33.14 -5.69
C LYS A 241 13.85 32.87 -4.30
N ILE A 242 14.19 31.73 -3.68
CA ILE A 242 13.73 31.38 -2.33
C ILE A 242 14.27 32.39 -1.31
N LYS A 243 15.56 32.73 -1.36
CA LYS A 243 16.15 33.74 -0.46
C LYS A 243 15.46 35.11 -0.60
N ALA A 244 15.22 35.55 -1.85
CA ALA A 244 14.57 36.83 -2.09
C ALA A 244 13.11 36.87 -1.60
N MET A 245 12.35 35.80 -1.80
CA MET A 245 10.91 35.76 -1.53
C MET A 245 10.57 35.47 -0.05
N PHE A 246 11.35 34.66 0.66
CA PHE A 246 10.99 34.19 2.00
C PHE A 246 11.76 34.90 3.13
N SER A 247 12.69 35.82 2.83
CA SER A 247 13.43 36.57 3.85
C SER A 247 12.63 37.66 4.55
N ASP A 248 11.50 38.05 3.99
CA ASP A 248 10.62 39.09 4.58
C ASP A 248 9.73 38.54 5.69
N ILE A 249 9.50 37.19 5.73
CA ILE A 249 8.67 36.55 6.74
C ILE A 249 9.39 36.57 8.09
N LYS A 250 8.71 37.07 9.13
CA LYS A 250 9.30 37.25 10.45
C LYS A 250 8.78 36.23 11.46
N ASN A 251 9.63 35.82 12.38
CA ASN A 251 9.18 35.11 13.56
C ASN A 251 8.47 36.11 14.52
N PRO A 252 7.49 35.63 15.31
CA PRO A 252 6.92 36.40 16.41
C PRO A 252 8.02 36.84 17.38
N GLU A 253 7.89 38.02 17.98
CA GLU A 253 8.88 38.56 18.92
C GLU A 253 9.12 37.64 20.13
N ASN A 254 8.07 36.95 20.60
CA ASN A 254 8.10 36.06 21.76
C ASN A 254 7.79 34.62 21.33
N CYS A 255 8.72 34.00 20.63
CA CYS A 255 8.57 32.59 20.21
C CYS A 255 8.47 31.64 21.40
N VAL A 256 7.33 31.00 21.57
CA VAL A 256 7.20 29.92 22.54
C VAL A 256 7.98 28.68 22.04
N PRO A 257 8.79 28.02 22.90
CA PRO A 257 9.45 26.76 22.52
C PRO A 257 8.44 25.72 22.07
N LYS A 258 8.77 24.98 21.00
CA LYS A 258 7.95 23.84 20.58
C LYS A 258 7.98 22.78 21.67
N GLU A 259 6.82 22.41 22.18
CA GLU A 259 6.72 21.30 23.13
C GLU A 259 6.97 19.96 22.42
N THR A 260 7.77 19.13 23.07
CA THR A 260 7.96 17.72 22.69
C THR A 260 7.27 16.86 23.74
N TYR A 261 6.55 15.81 23.27
CA TYR A 261 5.98 14.89 24.23
C TYR A 261 7.09 14.10 24.94
N LYS A 262 6.90 13.91 26.26
CA LYS A 262 7.79 13.11 27.09
C LYS A 262 7.13 11.76 27.32
N LEU A 263 7.87 10.69 27.02
CA LEU A 263 7.46 9.35 27.43
C LEU A 263 7.60 9.23 28.95
N ALA A 264 6.69 8.50 29.58
CA ALA A 264 6.86 8.06 30.95
C ALA A 264 8.16 7.23 31.07
N PRO A 265 8.85 7.24 32.22
CA PRO A 265 9.97 6.35 32.47
C PRO A 265 9.55 4.90 32.21
N PHE A 266 10.37 4.14 31.49
CA PHE A 266 10.08 2.74 31.20
C PHE A 266 10.15 1.93 32.49
N VAL A 267 9.13 1.10 32.71
CA VAL A 267 9.09 0.08 33.75
C VAL A 267 9.34 -1.28 33.10
N HIS A 268 9.81 -2.24 33.89
CA HIS A 268 10.16 -3.54 33.32
C HIS A 268 8.96 -4.28 32.75
N GLU A 269 7.79 -4.18 33.42
CA GLU A 269 6.59 -4.92 33.05
C GLU A 269 5.32 -4.13 33.41
N ARG A 270 4.33 -4.14 32.51
CA ARG A 270 3.05 -3.45 32.68
C ARG A 270 1.90 -4.26 32.13
N PHE A 271 0.71 -4.08 32.75
CA PHE A 271 -0.53 -4.76 32.37
C PHE A 271 -1.61 -3.70 32.14
N GLU A 272 -2.11 -3.62 30.92
CA GLU A 272 -3.13 -2.65 30.55
C GLU A 272 -4.00 -3.17 29.41
N ASN A 273 -5.29 -3.33 29.66
CA ASN A 273 -6.22 -3.88 28.70
C ASN A 273 -6.77 -2.83 27.74
N MET A 274 -6.98 -3.24 26.51
CA MET A 274 -7.64 -2.47 25.46
C MET A 274 -9.09 -2.95 25.32
N VAL A 275 -10.04 -2.17 25.83
CA VAL A 275 -11.44 -2.52 25.88
C VAL A 275 -12.22 -1.75 24.84
N ASP A 276 -12.94 -2.46 23.95
CA ASP A 276 -13.82 -1.87 22.95
C ASP A 276 -15.11 -2.68 22.83
N THR A 277 -16.26 -2.06 23.14
CA THR A 277 -17.58 -2.70 23.06
C THR A 277 -18.00 -3.10 21.65
N SER A 278 -17.28 -2.66 20.63
CA SER A 278 -17.45 -3.06 19.23
C SER A 278 -16.43 -4.09 18.74
N ALA A 279 -15.50 -4.51 19.60
CA ALA A 279 -14.53 -5.54 19.24
C ALA A 279 -15.26 -6.83 18.83
N LYS A 280 -14.79 -7.44 17.74
CA LYS A 280 -15.36 -8.67 17.17
C LYS A 280 -14.55 -9.91 17.51
N PHE A 281 -13.45 -9.77 18.25
CA PHE A 281 -12.54 -10.85 18.60
C PHE A 281 -11.76 -10.51 19.88
N LEU A 282 -11.33 -11.56 20.58
CA LEU A 282 -10.32 -11.49 21.65
C LEU A 282 -8.92 -11.61 21.03
N ALA A 283 -7.94 -10.84 21.51
CA ALA A 283 -6.52 -11.03 21.21
C ALA A 283 -5.67 -10.70 22.41
N LEU A 284 -4.62 -11.50 22.66
CA LEU A 284 -3.50 -11.07 23.48
C LEU A 284 -2.52 -10.29 22.63
N LYS A 285 -2.18 -9.08 23.05
CA LYS A 285 -1.17 -8.22 22.47
C LYS A 285 -0.05 -8.00 23.47
N VAL A 286 1.19 -8.34 23.11
CA VAL A 286 2.36 -8.08 23.96
C VAL A 286 3.28 -7.13 23.22
N PHE A 287 3.51 -5.97 23.82
CA PHE A 287 4.40 -4.95 23.27
C PHE A 287 5.76 -5.02 23.96
N LEU A 288 6.82 -5.04 23.18
CA LEU A 288 8.19 -4.78 23.62
C LEU A 288 8.52 -3.36 23.23
N LYS A 289 8.37 -2.43 24.16
CA LYS A 289 8.53 -0.99 23.93
C LYS A 289 9.94 -0.55 24.30
N GLN A 290 10.61 0.19 23.42
CA GLN A 290 11.96 0.68 23.57
C GLN A 290 12.10 2.13 23.13
N PRO A 291 13.07 2.90 23.64
CA PRO A 291 13.33 4.25 23.14
C PRO A 291 13.76 4.21 21.66
N TYR A 292 13.29 5.19 20.89
CA TYR A 292 13.73 5.39 19.51
C TYR A 292 15.10 6.10 19.53
N PRO A 293 16.02 5.78 18.62
CA PRO A 293 17.32 6.45 18.56
C PRO A 293 17.19 7.95 18.40
N GLU A 294 18.07 8.70 19.06
CA GLU A 294 18.12 10.15 18.98
C GLU A 294 18.33 10.64 17.53
N VAL A 295 17.91 11.87 17.27
CA VAL A 295 17.94 12.49 15.93
C VAL A 295 19.31 12.33 15.26
N GLY A 296 20.41 12.59 15.96
CA GLY A 296 21.77 12.47 15.43
C GLY A 296 22.19 11.03 15.05
N GLN A 297 21.50 10.01 15.54
CA GLN A 297 21.81 8.60 15.28
C GLN A 297 21.06 8.05 14.05
N ARG A 298 19.99 8.71 13.62
CA ARG A 298 19.10 8.21 12.54
C ARG A 298 19.74 8.23 11.15
N ALA A 299 20.74 9.07 10.95
CA ALA A 299 21.54 9.13 9.72
C ALA A 299 22.81 8.24 9.79
N GLN A 300 22.85 7.20 10.64
CA GLN A 300 23.97 6.29 10.78
C GLN A 300 23.67 4.93 10.14
N ARG A 301 24.70 4.22 9.66
CA ARG A 301 24.53 2.84 9.15
C ARG A 301 24.02 1.87 10.20
N SER A 302 24.41 2.07 11.47
CA SER A 302 23.95 1.28 12.63
C SER A 302 22.44 1.32 12.81
N PHE A 303 21.79 2.45 12.56
CA PHE A 303 20.34 2.59 12.61
C PHE A 303 19.64 1.65 11.64
N TYR A 304 20.08 1.60 10.39
CA TYR A 304 19.50 0.69 9.39
C TYR A 304 19.84 -0.78 9.70
N LYS A 305 21.05 -1.06 10.23
CA LYS A 305 21.44 -2.41 10.65
C LYS A 305 20.49 -2.93 11.72
N GLU A 306 20.21 -2.14 12.74
CA GLU A 306 19.29 -2.53 13.82
C GLU A 306 17.86 -2.75 13.30
N GLN A 307 17.36 -1.89 12.44
CA GLN A 307 16.04 -2.09 11.81
C GLN A 307 15.96 -3.45 11.09
N PHE A 308 16.99 -3.84 10.34
CA PHE A 308 17.00 -5.11 9.64
C PHE A 308 17.08 -6.30 10.60
N ILE A 309 17.85 -6.20 11.66
CA ILE A 309 17.91 -7.23 12.72
C ILE A 309 16.51 -7.46 13.29
N ARG A 310 15.79 -6.41 13.67
CA ARG A 310 14.42 -6.48 14.18
C ARG A 310 13.44 -7.11 13.19
N GLN A 311 13.56 -6.76 11.91
CA GLN A 311 12.71 -7.32 10.85
C GLN A 311 12.97 -8.81 10.63
N ILE A 312 14.25 -9.24 10.68
CA ILE A 312 14.63 -10.64 10.56
C ILE A 312 14.09 -11.45 11.76
N ILE A 313 14.25 -10.95 12.99
CA ILE A 313 13.69 -11.60 14.20
C ILE A 313 12.17 -11.74 14.07
N SER A 314 11.48 -10.66 13.71
CA SER A 314 10.02 -10.68 13.56
C SER A 314 9.55 -11.67 12.49
N ALA A 315 10.28 -11.76 11.37
CA ALA A 315 9.97 -12.69 10.28
C ALA A 315 10.18 -14.16 10.70
N ALA A 316 11.26 -14.45 11.44
CA ALA A 316 11.56 -15.80 11.92
C ALA A 316 10.57 -16.25 13.01
N VAL A 317 10.31 -15.40 14.00
CA VAL A 317 9.34 -15.70 15.07
C VAL A 317 7.93 -15.91 14.52
N SER A 318 7.49 -15.05 13.56
CA SER A 318 6.20 -15.25 12.90
C SER A 318 6.15 -16.60 12.17
N ALA A 319 7.23 -17.02 11.51
CA ALA A 319 7.28 -18.31 10.84
C ALA A 319 7.18 -19.49 11.83
N ARG A 320 7.82 -19.39 13.01
CA ARG A 320 7.69 -20.40 14.08
C ARG A 320 6.24 -20.49 14.59
N MET A 321 5.61 -19.35 14.85
CA MET A 321 4.22 -19.31 15.28
C MET A 321 3.29 -19.88 14.22
N ASP A 322 3.50 -19.53 12.95
CA ASP A 322 2.72 -20.06 11.80
C ASP A 322 2.81 -21.58 11.71
N GLU A 323 3.97 -22.18 12.04
CA GLU A 323 4.13 -23.63 12.08
C GLU A 323 3.41 -24.25 13.29
N GLN A 324 3.53 -23.63 14.46
CA GLN A 324 2.91 -24.15 15.69
C GLN A 324 1.37 -24.14 15.62
N VAL A 325 0.77 -23.08 15.02
CA VAL A 325 -0.69 -23.00 14.88
C VAL A 325 -1.27 -24.05 13.91
N LYS A 326 -0.44 -24.78 13.17
CA LYS A 326 -0.87 -25.95 12.39
C LYS A 326 -1.23 -27.15 13.28
N SER A 327 -0.76 -27.18 14.54
CA SER A 327 -1.16 -28.22 15.48
C SER A 327 -2.59 -28.00 15.96
N PRO A 328 -3.45 -29.04 15.95
CA PRO A 328 -4.80 -28.96 16.49
C PRO A 328 -4.82 -28.65 18.00
N ASP A 329 -3.79 -29.05 18.74
CA ASP A 329 -3.64 -28.83 20.18
C ASP A 329 -3.12 -27.43 20.52
N CYS A 330 -2.76 -26.61 19.52
CA CYS A 330 -2.30 -25.25 19.74
C CYS A 330 -3.45 -24.37 20.22
N PRO A 331 -3.34 -23.67 21.36
CA PRO A 331 -4.38 -22.81 21.88
C PRO A 331 -4.61 -21.56 21.01
N SER A 332 -3.68 -21.28 20.12
CA SER A 332 -3.73 -20.14 19.21
C SER A 332 -4.18 -20.55 17.81
N SER A 333 -5.06 -19.77 17.21
CA SER A 333 -5.44 -19.87 15.79
C SER A 333 -4.52 -19.06 14.88
N ARG A 334 -3.85 -18.03 15.44
CA ARG A 334 -2.93 -17.14 14.75
C ARG A 334 -1.99 -16.47 15.73
N GLY A 335 -0.70 -16.51 15.44
CA GLY A 335 0.31 -15.74 16.14
C GLY A 335 1.19 -15.00 15.15
N VAL A 336 1.47 -13.73 15.38
CA VAL A 336 2.37 -12.93 14.55
C VAL A 336 3.18 -11.97 15.40
N MET A 337 4.43 -11.77 15.04
CA MET A 337 5.29 -10.71 15.58
C MET A 337 5.56 -9.68 14.49
N VAL A 338 5.37 -8.40 14.80
CA VAL A 338 5.66 -7.27 13.91
C VAL A 338 6.56 -6.30 14.65
N SER A 339 7.65 -5.90 14.03
CA SER A 339 8.50 -4.80 14.52
C SER A 339 8.11 -3.52 13.80
N ASN A 340 7.59 -2.56 14.56
CA ASN A 340 7.21 -1.24 14.05
C ASN A 340 8.11 -0.18 14.67
N ALA A 341 8.61 0.73 13.84
CA ALA A 341 9.22 1.96 14.29
C ALA A 341 8.17 3.06 14.26
N SER A 342 7.85 3.63 15.40
CA SER A 342 7.09 4.88 15.43
C SER A 342 8.00 6.04 15.06
N ARG A 343 7.53 6.97 14.25
CA ARG A 343 8.23 8.23 13.96
C ARG A 343 8.32 9.17 15.15
N THR A 344 7.72 8.80 16.27
CA THR A 344 7.53 9.60 17.47
C THR A 344 8.41 9.17 18.65
N ASN A 345 9.72 8.92 18.43
CA ASN A 345 10.71 8.60 19.46
C ASN A 345 10.47 7.31 20.27
N LEU A 346 9.77 6.36 19.67
CA LEU A 346 9.43 5.09 20.28
C LEU A 346 9.58 3.94 19.29
N TYR A 347 10.35 2.90 19.65
CA TYR A 347 10.27 1.58 19.03
C TYR A 347 9.30 0.68 19.77
N PHE A 348 8.62 -0.18 19.03
CA PHE A 348 7.98 -1.34 19.63
C PHE A 348 7.99 -2.55 18.71
N SER A 349 8.07 -3.74 19.30
CA SER A 349 7.73 -4.99 18.65
C SER A 349 6.43 -5.50 19.27
N LEU A 350 5.49 -5.94 18.43
CA LEU A 350 4.17 -6.36 18.84
C LEU A 350 3.94 -7.82 18.51
N PHE A 351 3.65 -8.63 19.52
CA PHE A 351 3.04 -9.94 19.36
C PHE A 351 1.52 -9.80 19.36
N THR A 352 0.86 -10.37 18.39
CA THR A 352 -0.60 -10.47 18.35
C THR A 352 -0.99 -11.93 18.24
N ILE A 353 -1.75 -12.42 19.21
CA ILE A 353 -2.10 -13.83 19.38
C ILE A 353 -3.61 -13.94 19.53
N LEU A 354 -4.24 -14.72 18.65
CA LEU A 354 -5.68 -14.95 18.64
C LEU A 354 -5.99 -16.35 19.21
N PRO A 355 -7.03 -16.52 20.02
CA PRO A 355 -7.43 -17.82 20.53
C PRO A 355 -7.91 -18.76 19.41
N ARG A 356 -7.87 -20.05 19.68
CA ARG A 356 -8.53 -21.08 18.87
C ARG A 356 -9.76 -21.58 19.60
N GLY A 357 -10.93 -21.40 18.99
CA GLY A 357 -12.20 -21.79 19.60
C GLY A 357 -12.36 -21.16 20.99
N ASP A 358 -12.66 -21.98 21.98
CA ASP A 358 -12.89 -21.58 23.37
C ASP A 358 -11.60 -21.62 24.22
N ALA A 359 -10.43 -21.53 23.61
CA ALA A 359 -9.16 -21.52 24.32
C ALA A 359 -9.12 -20.41 25.38
N SER A 360 -8.71 -20.78 26.61
CA SER A 360 -8.62 -19.84 27.72
C SER A 360 -7.71 -18.65 27.39
N PRO A 361 -8.07 -17.41 27.74
CA PRO A 361 -7.19 -16.25 27.56
C PRO A 361 -5.81 -16.45 28.19
N LEU A 362 -5.72 -17.15 29.31
CA LEU A 362 -4.44 -17.44 29.99
C LEU A 362 -3.54 -18.37 29.17
N SER A 363 -4.10 -19.30 28.38
CA SER A 363 -3.33 -20.16 27.48
C SER A 363 -2.62 -19.42 26.35
N LEU A 364 -3.10 -18.21 26.00
CA LEU A 364 -2.40 -17.34 25.04
C LEU A 364 -1.12 -16.74 25.63
N VAL A 365 -1.07 -16.54 26.96
CA VAL A 365 0.14 -16.16 27.68
C VAL A 365 1.15 -17.30 27.62
N ASP A 366 0.71 -18.55 27.79
CA ASP A 366 1.59 -19.73 27.63
C ASP A 366 2.22 -19.77 26.23
N PHE A 367 1.40 -19.59 25.22
CA PHE A 367 1.87 -19.58 23.83
C PHE A 367 2.87 -18.45 23.54
N TYR A 368 2.63 -17.26 24.10
CA TYR A 368 3.59 -16.14 24.01
C TYR A 368 4.90 -16.50 24.72
N CYS A 369 4.81 -16.91 26.00
CA CYS A 369 5.97 -17.19 26.82
C CYS A 369 6.83 -18.31 26.24
N ASP A 370 6.23 -19.39 25.72
CA ASP A 370 6.94 -20.48 25.08
C ASP A 370 7.75 -19.99 23.87
N ASN A 371 7.18 -19.12 23.06
CA ASN A 371 7.87 -18.54 21.89
C ASN A 371 8.96 -17.53 22.28
N ALA A 372 8.69 -16.66 23.25
CA ALA A 372 9.65 -15.69 23.75
C ALA A 372 10.84 -16.38 24.44
N ASN A 373 10.56 -17.36 25.34
CA ASN A 373 11.60 -18.11 26.07
C ASN A 373 12.44 -18.98 25.13
N ARG A 374 11.83 -19.61 24.09
CA ARG A 374 12.61 -20.33 23.07
C ARG A 374 13.53 -19.39 22.30
N LEU A 375 13.03 -18.20 21.93
CA LEU A 375 13.86 -17.21 21.26
C LEU A 375 15.02 -16.72 22.12
N ILE A 376 14.80 -16.46 23.42
CA ILE A 376 15.83 -16.00 24.35
C ILE A 376 16.87 -17.11 24.61
N ARG A 377 16.42 -18.36 24.83
CA ARG A 377 17.32 -19.46 25.23
C ARG A 377 18.08 -20.06 24.06
N PHE A 378 17.46 -20.20 22.91
CA PHE A 378 18.01 -20.94 21.76
C PHE A 378 18.34 -20.06 20.57
N GLY A 379 17.85 -18.78 20.52
CA GLY A 379 18.07 -17.89 19.42
C GLY A 379 17.37 -18.36 18.13
N LEU A 380 18.03 -18.18 16.99
CA LEU A 380 17.62 -18.68 15.67
C LEU A 380 18.68 -19.67 15.16
N THR A 381 18.23 -20.63 14.34
CA THR A 381 19.16 -21.47 13.55
C THR A 381 19.62 -20.73 12.30
N GLU A 382 20.69 -21.23 11.65
CA GLU A 382 21.18 -20.67 10.40
C GLU A 382 20.09 -20.72 9.30
N ASP A 383 19.34 -21.82 9.21
CA ASP A 383 18.26 -21.97 8.23
C ASP A 383 17.13 -20.95 8.44
N GLU A 384 16.69 -20.75 9.69
CA GLU A 384 15.68 -19.74 10.04
C GLU A 384 16.16 -18.32 9.74
N PHE A 385 17.43 -18.03 10.09
CA PHE A 385 18.06 -16.75 9.79
C PHE A 385 18.09 -16.49 8.29
N GLN A 386 18.56 -17.44 7.48
CA GLN A 386 18.66 -17.28 6.04
C GLN A 386 17.27 -17.13 5.39
N SER A 387 16.29 -17.91 5.84
CA SER A 387 14.92 -17.81 5.36
C SER A 387 14.29 -16.45 5.69
N ALA A 388 14.42 -16.00 6.94
CA ALA A 388 13.92 -14.70 7.36
C ALA A 388 14.62 -13.54 6.64
N LYS A 389 15.95 -13.64 6.48
CA LYS A 389 16.76 -12.67 5.73
C LYS A 389 16.31 -12.58 4.27
N LEU A 390 16.05 -13.70 3.60
CA LEU A 390 15.51 -13.73 2.23
C LEU A 390 14.15 -13.05 2.14
N LYS A 391 13.25 -13.27 3.10
CA LYS A 391 11.94 -12.62 3.16
C LYS A 391 12.07 -11.10 3.27
N VAL A 392 12.96 -10.60 4.12
CA VAL A 392 13.24 -9.16 4.28
C VAL A 392 13.90 -8.59 3.02
N VAL A 393 14.87 -9.29 2.43
CA VAL A 393 15.51 -8.90 1.15
C VAL A 393 14.50 -8.82 0.02
N LYS A 394 13.54 -9.74 -0.05
CA LYS A 394 12.47 -9.70 -1.05
C LYS A 394 11.63 -8.42 -0.93
N ASN A 395 11.26 -8.03 0.27
CA ASN A 395 10.54 -6.79 0.52
C ASN A 395 11.38 -5.56 0.12
N LEU A 396 12.69 -5.56 0.41
CA LEU A 396 13.61 -4.50 -0.03
C LEU A 396 13.76 -4.45 -1.55
N LYS A 397 13.83 -5.60 -2.23
CA LYS A 397 13.94 -5.69 -3.69
C LYS A 397 12.66 -5.27 -4.43
N LEU A 398 11.50 -5.42 -3.83
CA LEU A 398 10.25 -4.88 -4.37
C LEU A 398 10.27 -3.35 -4.46
N HIS A 399 11.07 -2.69 -3.61
CA HIS A 399 11.33 -1.25 -3.65
C HIS A 399 12.58 -0.89 -4.49
N ASN A 400 13.18 -1.83 -5.16
CA ASN A 400 14.28 -1.87 -6.14
C ASN A 400 15.42 -0.86 -6.03
N ALA A 401 16.63 -1.39 -6.30
CA ALA A 401 17.77 -0.59 -6.74
C ALA A 401 17.40 0.15 -8.04
N LEU A 402 16.88 1.35 -7.90
CA LEU A 402 16.59 2.23 -9.02
C LEU A 402 17.91 2.63 -9.69
N ALA A 403 17.92 2.68 -11.01
CA ALA A 403 18.98 3.40 -11.70
C ALA A 403 18.90 4.88 -11.28
N PRO A 404 20.03 5.60 -11.15
CA PRO A 404 20.02 7.01 -10.79
C PRO A 404 19.06 7.86 -11.62
N GLU A 405 18.98 7.57 -12.92
CA GLU A 405 18.10 8.26 -13.87
C GLU A 405 16.60 7.90 -13.71
N SER A 406 16.27 6.92 -12.89
CA SER A 406 14.88 6.52 -12.58
C SER A 406 14.37 7.03 -11.24
N VAL A 407 15.23 7.70 -10.46
CA VAL A 407 14.83 8.34 -9.19
C VAL A 407 13.95 9.54 -9.50
N THR A 408 12.76 9.54 -8.95
CA THR A 408 11.75 10.60 -9.15
C THR A 408 11.87 11.71 -8.10
N ASP A 409 11.28 12.88 -8.39
CA ASP A 409 11.36 14.05 -7.51
C ASP A 409 10.79 13.74 -6.13
N ASP A 410 9.62 13.08 -6.05
CA ASP A 410 8.95 12.69 -4.80
C ASP A 410 9.82 11.81 -3.88
N GLN A 411 10.68 10.96 -4.44
CA GLN A 411 11.60 10.12 -3.66
C GLN A 411 12.70 10.94 -2.99
N ILE A 412 13.18 11.99 -3.65
CA ILE A 412 14.19 12.90 -3.11
C ILE A 412 13.55 13.81 -2.05
N VAL A 413 12.37 14.36 -2.37
CA VAL A 413 11.58 15.17 -1.44
C VAL A 413 11.32 14.44 -0.14
N ALA A 414 10.92 13.17 -0.20
CA ALA A 414 10.66 12.35 0.99
C ALA A 414 11.89 12.26 1.91
N GLY A 415 13.10 12.16 1.34
CA GLY A 415 14.36 12.22 2.10
C GLY A 415 14.61 13.57 2.76
N CYS A 416 14.33 14.67 2.07
CA CYS A 416 14.48 16.03 2.60
C CYS A 416 13.49 16.31 3.74
N VAL A 417 12.24 15.93 3.56
CA VAL A 417 11.18 16.06 4.58
C VAL A 417 11.52 15.24 5.82
N ASP A 418 11.92 13.95 5.65
CA ASP A 418 12.34 13.10 6.78
C ASP A 418 13.59 13.65 7.50
N ASN A 419 14.53 14.24 6.76
CA ASN A 419 15.69 14.91 7.37
C ASN A 419 15.28 16.10 8.22
N PHE A 420 14.39 16.97 7.73
CA PHE A 420 13.93 18.14 8.47
C PHE A 420 13.16 17.76 9.73
N LEU A 421 12.21 16.86 9.60
CA LEU A 421 11.29 16.49 10.69
C LEU A 421 11.93 15.53 11.71
N HIS A 422 12.73 14.58 11.23
CA HIS A 422 13.16 13.42 12.02
C HIS A 422 14.67 13.18 12.05
N GLY A 423 15.45 13.96 11.29
CA GLY A 423 16.92 13.81 11.21
C GLY A 423 17.35 12.56 10.42
N GLY A 424 16.52 12.12 9.49
CA GLY A 424 16.85 11.01 8.57
C GLY A 424 18.01 11.34 7.64
N ALA A 425 18.54 10.33 6.95
CA ALA A 425 19.68 10.48 6.05
C ALA A 425 19.30 11.24 4.76
N LEU A 426 20.12 12.21 4.35
CA LEU A 426 20.03 12.91 3.05
C LEU A 426 20.79 12.16 1.94
N THR A 427 20.72 10.86 1.94
CA THR A 427 21.38 10.03 0.92
C THR A 427 20.52 9.93 -0.33
N TYR A 428 21.13 10.05 -1.51
CA TYR A 428 20.42 9.89 -2.77
C TYR A 428 19.68 8.54 -2.81
N PRO A 429 18.39 8.46 -3.21
CA PRO A 429 17.58 7.27 -3.04
C PRO A 429 18.18 5.97 -3.59
N SER A 430 18.78 5.98 -4.78
CA SER A 430 19.42 4.78 -5.34
C SER A 430 20.68 4.35 -4.58
N GLU A 431 21.45 5.30 -4.05
CA GLU A 431 22.61 5.01 -3.19
C GLU A 431 22.17 4.49 -1.83
N LEU A 432 21.15 5.09 -1.23
CA LEU A 432 20.53 4.60 0.00
C LEU A 432 20.10 3.13 -0.13
N GLN A 433 19.45 2.77 -1.24
CA GLN A 433 19.04 1.38 -1.48
C GLN A 433 20.25 0.45 -1.64
N LYS A 434 21.30 0.89 -2.33
CA LYS A 434 22.54 0.12 -2.45
C LYS A 434 23.16 -0.15 -1.08
N ILE A 435 23.27 0.89 -0.24
CA ILE A 435 23.83 0.79 1.11
C ILE A 435 22.96 -0.12 2.00
N LYS A 436 21.63 0.02 1.94
CA LYS A 436 20.71 -0.88 2.64
C LYS A 436 20.93 -2.34 2.25
N MET A 437 21.14 -2.63 0.97
CA MET A 437 21.45 -3.98 0.50
C MET A 437 22.84 -4.47 0.96
N GLU A 438 23.84 -3.60 1.00
CA GLU A 438 25.18 -3.92 1.54
C GLU A 438 25.08 -4.28 3.03
N ILE A 439 24.36 -3.47 3.82
CA ILE A 439 24.13 -3.73 5.26
C ILE A 439 23.41 -5.07 5.43
N MET A 440 22.33 -5.29 4.69
CA MET A 440 21.58 -6.54 4.76
C MET A 440 22.44 -7.75 4.39
N SER A 441 23.27 -7.63 3.34
CA SER A 441 24.14 -8.71 2.89
C SER A 441 25.22 -9.05 3.94
N SER A 442 25.74 -8.05 4.64
CA SER A 442 26.79 -8.22 5.67
C SER A 442 26.29 -8.83 6.97
N LEU A 443 24.96 -8.83 7.23
CA LEU A 443 24.39 -9.39 8.45
C LEU A 443 24.65 -10.88 8.57
N LYS A 444 25.12 -11.30 9.75
CA LYS A 444 25.39 -12.69 10.16
C LYS A 444 24.41 -13.13 11.24
N LEU A 445 24.24 -14.43 11.40
CA LEU A 445 23.44 -14.99 12.49
C LEU A 445 23.88 -14.44 13.85
N GLN A 446 25.21 -14.29 14.09
CA GLN A 446 25.72 -13.77 15.35
C GLN A 446 25.18 -12.37 15.69
N ASP A 447 25.00 -11.47 14.69
CA ASP A 447 24.42 -10.14 14.92
C ASP A 447 22.99 -10.24 15.50
N ILE A 448 22.24 -11.27 15.08
CA ILE A 448 20.88 -11.54 15.56
C ILE A 448 20.92 -12.11 16.97
N LEU A 449 21.79 -13.09 17.21
CA LEU A 449 21.93 -13.75 18.52
C LEU A 449 22.39 -12.77 19.60
N ASP A 450 23.27 -11.84 19.27
CA ASP A 450 23.74 -10.79 20.20
C ASP A 450 22.63 -9.76 20.50
N TYR A 451 21.71 -9.55 19.57
CA TYR A 451 20.65 -8.56 19.73
C TYR A 451 19.43 -9.09 20.51
N ILE A 452 19.12 -10.38 20.41
CA ILE A 452 17.91 -10.96 21.04
C ILE A 452 17.86 -10.67 22.55
N PRO A 453 18.90 -10.96 23.36
CA PRO A 453 18.86 -10.64 24.78
C PRO A 453 18.66 -9.17 25.08
N LYS A 454 19.33 -8.30 24.31
CA LYS A 454 19.19 -6.84 24.42
C LYS A 454 17.77 -6.38 24.15
N MET A 455 17.12 -6.95 23.11
CA MET A 455 15.75 -6.60 22.76
C MET A 455 14.76 -6.81 23.91
N PHE A 456 14.93 -7.89 24.70
CA PHE A 456 14.05 -8.15 25.84
C PHE A 456 14.46 -7.39 27.11
N SER A 457 15.77 -7.32 27.43
CA SER A 457 16.24 -6.69 28.65
C SER A 457 16.12 -5.16 28.68
N GLU A 458 16.11 -4.51 27.50
CA GLU A 458 15.97 -3.06 27.35
C GLU A 458 14.52 -2.63 27.04
N SER A 459 13.58 -3.57 27.02
CA SER A 459 12.17 -3.26 26.73
C SER A 459 11.33 -3.14 27.99
N GLU A 460 10.40 -2.19 27.97
CA GLU A 460 9.18 -2.28 28.77
C GLU A 460 8.26 -3.30 28.09
N VAL A 461 7.89 -4.37 28.80
CA VAL A 461 6.98 -5.39 28.30
C VAL A 461 5.57 -5.06 28.74
N ILE A 462 4.67 -4.86 27.79
CA ILE A 462 3.28 -4.50 28.10
C ILE A 462 2.37 -5.63 27.63
N TYR A 463 1.67 -6.26 28.58
CA TYR A 463 0.66 -7.28 28.33
C TYR A 463 -0.72 -6.63 28.24
N SER A 464 -1.42 -6.88 27.15
CA SER A 464 -2.72 -6.23 26.89
C SER A 464 -3.67 -7.19 26.20
N TYR A 465 -4.84 -7.41 26.79
CA TYR A 465 -5.94 -8.05 26.08
C TYR A 465 -6.78 -7.02 25.37
N PHE A 466 -7.05 -7.25 24.08
CA PHE A 466 -8.05 -6.54 23.31
C PHE A 466 -9.31 -7.38 23.25
N TYR A 467 -10.43 -6.85 23.75
CA TYR A 467 -11.69 -7.61 23.83
C TYR A 467 -12.92 -6.73 23.96
N ASN A 468 -14.08 -7.35 23.72
CA ASN A 468 -15.38 -6.76 24.04
C ASN A 468 -15.85 -7.29 25.41
N PRO A 469 -16.12 -6.43 26.40
CA PRO A 469 -16.53 -6.87 27.74
C PRO A 469 -17.91 -7.55 27.77
N LYS A 470 -18.71 -7.43 26.71
CA LYS A 470 -20.01 -8.09 26.57
C LYS A 470 -19.91 -9.55 26.12
N ASP A 471 -18.76 -9.97 25.60
CA ASP A 471 -18.57 -11.34 25.07
C ASP A 471 -18.35 -12.40 26.16
N GLY A 472 -18.27 -11.99 27.44
CA GLY A 472 -18.17 -12.91 28.57
C GLY A 472 -16.85 -13.62 28.74
N HIS A 473 -15.77 -13.13 28.12
CA HIS A 473 -14.44 -13.69 28.30
C HIS A 473 -13.92 -13.42 29.72
N GLU A 474 -13.45 -14.46 30.39
CA GLU A 474 -12.76 -14.35 31.68
C GLU A 474 -11.31 -13.86 31.47
N ILE A 475 -11.12 -12.54 31.49
CA ILE A 475 -9.80 -11.94 31.31
C ILE A 475 -8.98 -12.12 32.58
N PRO A 476 -7.77 -12.73 32.53
CA PRO A 476 -6.92 -12.94 33.68
C PRO A 476 -6.52 -11.64 34.38
N SER A 477 -6.47 -11.69 35.70
CA SER A 477 -5.92 -10.59 36.51
C SER A 477 -4.39 -10.47 36.29
N GLU A 478 -3.83 -9.31 36.61
CA GLU A 478 -2.39 -9.08 36.60
C GLU A 478 -1.62 -10.13 37.36
N GLN A 479 -2.11 -10.50 38.57
CA GLN A 479 -1.49 -11.51 39.40
C GLN A 479 -1.43 -12.88 38.69
N GLN A 480 -2.52 -13.33 38.10
CA GLN A 480 -2.58 -14.59 37.35
C GLN A 480 -1.62 -14.59 36.15
N ILE A 481 -1.48 -13.46 35.44
CA ILE A 481 -0.57 -13.34 34.32
C ILE A 481 0.88 -13.40 34.84
N ARG A 482 1.22 -12.70 35.92
CA ARG A 482 2.56 -12.73 36.53
C ARG A 482 2.95 -14.13 37.03
N GLU A 483 2.05 -14.81 37.72
CA GLU A 483 2.24 -16.20 38.16
C GLU A 483 2.52 -17.12 36.97
N ARG A 484 1.72 -16.96 35.88
CA ARG A 484 1.91 -17.78 34.69
C ARG A 484 3.21 -17.50 33.96
N ILE A 485 3.64 -16.25 33.87
CA ILE A 485 4.93 -15.87 33.28
C ILE A 485 6.08 -16.52 34.09
N HIS A 486 5.97 -16.50 35.44
CA HIS A 486 6.97 -17.10 36.30
C HIS A 486 7.04 -18.64 36.14
N GLU A 487 5.89 -19.32 36.05
CA GLU A 487 5.83 -20.76 35.74
C GLU A 487 6.46 -21.08 34.38
N CYS A 488 6.12 -20.30 33.34
CA CYS A 488 6.67 -20.46 32.00
C CYS A 488 8.18 -20.23 31.94
N ALA A 489 8.73 -19.36 32.78
CA ALA A 489 10.17 -19.12 32.86
C ALA A 489 10.95 -20.35 33.38
N GLN A 490 10.30 -21.22 34.18
CA GLN A 490 10.89 -22.43 34.74
C GLN A 490 10.66 -23.69 33.88
N LYS A 491 9.81 -23.59 32.85
CA LYS A 491 9.43 -24.69 31.96
C LYS A 491 10.64 -25.20 31.19
N ASP A 492 10.81 -26.51 31.17
CA ASP A 492 11.79 -27.14 30.28
C ASP A 492 11.25 -27.10 28.84
N LEU A 493 11.97 -26.39 27.97
CA LEU A 493 11.56 -26.18 26.59
C LEU A 493 12.50 -26.91 25.65
N THR A 494 11.93 -27.73 24.79
CA THR A 494 12.64 -28.27 23.63
C THR A 494 12.55 -27.29 22.44
N PHE A 495 13.54 -27.38 21.56
CA PHE A 495 13.62 -26.59 20.36
C PHE A 495 13.69 -27.48 19.11
N ASP A 496 12.59 -27.54 18.39
CA ASP A 496 12.53 -28.17 17.08
C ASP A 496 12.66 -27.09 16.00
N ALA A 497 13.83 -27.02 15.39
CA ALA A 497 14.08 -26.07 14.29
C ALA A 497 13.23 -26.38 13.06
N ILE A 498 12.77 -25.33 12.38
CA ILE A 498 12.14 -25.50 11.07
C ILE A 498 13.18 -26.02 10.09
N LYS A 499 12.95 -27.21 9.53
CA LYS A 499 13.80 -27.82 8.52
C LYS A 499 13.21 -27.60 7.14
N PHE A 500 13.98 -26.96 6.25
CA PHE A 500 13.58 -26.81 4.87
C PHE A 500 13.85 -28.09 4.08
N LYS A 501 12.84 -28.55 3.32
CA LYS A 501 12.97 -29.70 2.44
C LYS A 501 13.81 -29.35 1.22
N LYS A 502 14.68 -30.24 0.80
CA LYS A 502 15.46 -30.08 -0.44
C LYS A 502 14.54 -30.23 -1.64
N VAL A 503 14.51 -29.24 -2.51
CA VAL A 503 13.74 -29.25 -3.73
C VAL A 503 14.61 -29.71 -4.89
N ASP A 504 14.14 -30.69 -5.65
CA ASP A 504 14.80 -31.14 -6.87
C ASP A 504 14.19 -30.39 -8.07
N PHE A 505 15.05 -29.69 -8.79
CA PHE A 505 14.68 -28.94 -10.00
C PHE A 505 15.07 -29.65 -11.29
N SER A 506 15.64 -30.87 -11.20
CA SER A 506 15.99 -31.65 -12.39
C SER A 506 14.71 -32.16 -13.07
N ILE A 507 14.55 -31.82 -14.35
CA ILE A 507 13.38 -32.21 -15.12
C ILE A 507 13.86 -32.85 -16.41
N ASP A 508 13.45 -34.09 -16.69
CA ASP A 508 13.59 -34.69 -18.01
C ASP A 508 12.31 -34.37 -18.82
N LEU A 509 12.46 -33.56 -19.86
CA LEU A 509 11.35 -32.98 -20.60
C LEU A 509 11.30 -33.51 -22.04
N PRO A 510 10.11 -33.80 -22.58
CA PRO A 510 9.97 -34.08 -24.00
C PRO A 510 10.39 -32.89 -24.86
N LYS A 511 10.87 -33.13 -26.07
CA LYS A 511 11.30 -32.07 -26.98
C LYS A 511 10.08 -31.31 -27.54
N GLY A 512 9.98 -30.01 -27.25
CA GLY A 512 9.05 -29.09 -27.87
C GLY A 512 9.71 -28.15 -28.86
N LYS A 513 8.95 -27.47 -29.72
CA LYS A 513 9.45 -26.51 -30.72
C LYS A 513 8.58 -25.30 -30.89
N ILE A 514 9.22 -24.19 -31.28
CA ILE A 514 8.54 -23.03 -31.87
C ILE A 514 8.25 -23.39 -33.34
N ILE A 515 6.98 -23.53 -33.70
CA ILE A 515 6.59 -23.96 -35.07
C ILE A 515 6.26 -22.78 -36.00
N LYS A 516 5.98 -21.59 -35.42
CA LYS A 516 5.70 -20.37 -36.21
C LYS A 516 6.09 -19.14 -35.45
N THR A 517 6.64 -18.17 -36.18
CA THR A 517 6.98 -16.82 -35.66
C THR A 517 6.37 -15.76 -36.56
N GLN A 518 5.74 -14.72 -35.96
CA GLN A 518 5.10 -13.63 -36.68
C GLN A 518 5.36 -12.30 -35.97
N PRO A 519 5.75 -11.23 -36.68
CA PRO A 519 5.82 -9.91 -36.09
C PRO A 519 4.42 -9.38 -35.75
N VAL A 520 4.31 -8.67 -34.66
CA VAL A 520 3.07 -8.00 -34.24
C VAL A 520 3.12 -6.55 -34.74
N LYS A 521 2.18 -6.18 -35.63
CA LYS A 521 2.12 -4.85 -36.24
C LYS A 521 2.03 -3.75 -35.17
N GLY A 522 2.79 -2.70 -35.33
CA GLY A 522 2.79 -1.54 -34.40
C GLY A 522 3.58 -1.79 -33.11
N SER A 523 4.41 -2.86 -33.04
CA SER A 523 5.23 -3.11 -31.85
C SER A 523 6.53 -3.86 -32.21
N GLN A 524 7.44 -3.95 -31.22
CA GLN A 524 8.65 -4.80 -31.31
C GLN A 524 8.36 -6.25 -30.89
N THR A 525 7.10 -6.60 -30.64
CA THR A 525 6.67 -7.93 -30.17
C THR A 525 6.60 -8.92 -31.31
N GLU A 526 7.02 -10.13 -31.04
CA GLU A 526 6.80 -11.28 -31.92
C GLU A 526 5.82 -12.26 -31.27
N LEU A 527 4.93 -12.80 -32.06
CA LEU A 527 4.07 -13.91 -31.66
C LEU A 527 4.69 -15.24 -32.11
N TRP A 528 5.02 -16.11 -31.18
CA TRP A 528 5.47 -17.46 -31.42
C TRP A 528 4.35 -18.46 -31.13
N THR A 529 4.13 -19.41 -32.05
CA THR A 529 3.23 -20.53 -31.83
C THR A 529 4.06 -21.75 -31.49
N LEU A 530 3.74 -22.44 -30.41
CA LEU A 530 4.47 -23.62 -29.95
C LEU A 530 3.80 -24.92 -30.45
N SER A 531 4.58 -26.00 -30.48
CA SER A 531 4.13 -27.35 -30.93
C SER A 531 2.96 -27.91 -30.11
N ASN A 532 2.79 -27.48 -28.86
CA ASN A 532 1.67 -27.83 -27.97
C ASN A 532 0.46 -26.89 -28.07
N GLY A 533 0.49 -25.90 -28.96
CA GLY A 533 -0.60 -24.96 -29.17
C GLY A 533 -0.53 -23.67 -28.36
N MET A 534 0.41 -23.53 -27.42
CA MET A 534 0.60 -22.26 -26.69
C MET A 534 1.03 -21.14 -27.63
N ARG A 535 0.64 -19.89 -27.28
CA ARG A 535 1.06 -18.66 -27.94
C ARG A 535 1.99 -17.89 -27.01
N VAL A 536 3.16 -17.51 -27.51
CA VAL A 536 4.13 -16.73 -26.75
C VAL A 536 4.30 -15.37 -27.42
N TRP A 537 4.05 -14.32 -26.66
CA TRP A 537 4.21 -12.93 -27.06
C TRP A 537 5.55 -12.43 -26.50
N TRP A 538 6.60 -12.56 -27.31
CA TRP A 538 7.95 -12.15 -26.91
C TRP A 538 8.22 -10.69 -27.29
N THR A 539 8.73 -9.91 -26.34
CA THR A 539 9.08 -8.49 -26.54
C THR A 539 10.50 -8.25 -26.04
N PRO A 540 11.39 -7.68 -26.85
CA PRO A 540 12.70 -7.28 -26.39
C PRO A 540 12.59 -6.12 -25.40
N ALA A 541 13.45 -6.11 -24.38
CA ALA A 541 13.55 -5.03 -23.40
C ALA A 541 14.79 -4.15 -23.70
N ASP A 542 15.07 -3.89 -24.98
CA ASP A 542 16.19 -3.05 -25.39
C ASP A 542 16.13 -1.67 -24.73
N GLY A 543 17.26 -1.22 -24.20
CA GLY A 543 17.37 0.06 -23.49
C GLY A 543 16.78 0.10 -22.08
N VAL A 544 16.15 -0.98 -21.58
CA VAL A 544 15.66 -1.05 -20.21
C VAL A 544 16.81 -1.32 -19.24
N LYS A 545 17.16 -0.33 -18.46
CA LYS A 545 18.19 -0.44 -17.42
C LYS A 545 17.57 -0.97 -16.12
N SER A 546 17.38 -2.29 -16.03
CA SER A 546 16.80 -2.96 -14.86
C SER A 546 17.66 -4.15 -14.44
N LYS A 547 17.74 -4.45 -13.14
CA LYS A 547 18.31 -5.70 -12.64
C LYS A 547 17.44 -6.91 -12.94
N THR A 548 16.14 -6.70 -13.16
CA THR A 548 15.22 -7.70 -13.68
C THR A 548 15.43 -7.79 -15.18
N ALA A 549 15.93 -8.92 -15.64
CA ALA A 549 16.23 -9.16 -17.05
C ALA A 549 15.08 -9.89 -17.78
N LEU A 550 14.24 -10.58 -17.04
CA LEU A 550 13.15 -11.40 -17.55
C LEU A 550 11.87 -11.19 -16.74
N SER A 551 10.75 -10.99 -17.43
CA SER A 551 9.39 -11.06 -16.88
C SER A 551 8.54 -12.02 -17.71
N VAL A 552 7.84 -12.94 -17.05
CA VAL A 552 6.95 -13.92 -17.68
C VAL A 552 5.59 -13.83 -17.03
N ASN A 553 4.53 -13.64 -17.84
CA ASN A 553 3.14 -13.78 -17.45
C ASN A 553 2.53 -14.95 -18.22
N PHE A 554 2.27 -16.04 -17.54
CA PHE A 554 1.61 -17.24 -18.08
C PHE A 554 0.12 -17.09 -17.80
N VAL A 555 -0.69 -16.94 -18.85
CA VAL A 555 -2.12 -16.58 -18.76
C VAL A 555 -2.96 -17.66 -19.45
N VAL A 556 -3.77 -18.37 -18.68
CA VAL A 556 -4.71 -19.39 -19.19
C VAL A 556 -6.10 -18.76 -19.29
N ASN A 557 -6.63 -18.60 -20.48
CA ASN A 557 -7.85 -17.84 -20.77
C ASN A 557 -9.14 -18.68 -20.65
N THR A 558 -9.23 -19.54 -19.65
CA THR A 558 -10.42 -20.36 -19.37
C THR A 558 -11.34 -19.72 -18.34
N GLY A 559 -10.79 -19.33 -17.19
CA GLY A 559 -11.54 -18.71 -16.10
C GLY A 559 -12.77 -19.52 -15.69
N ALA A 560 -13.83 -18.82 -15.31
CA ALA A 560 -15.09 -19.43 -14.85
C ALA A 560 -15.74 -20.40 -15.86
N ARG A 561 -15.36 -20.34 -17.15
CA ARG A 561 -15.84 -21.28 -18.17
C ARG A 561 -15.36 -22.71 -17.95
N ALA A 562 -14.29 -22.90 -17.20
CA ALA A 562 -13.73 -24.20 -16.85
C ALA A 562 -14.33 -24.77 -15.56
N PHE A 563 -15.24 -24.08 -14.89
CA PHE A 563 -15.93 -24.60 -13.71
C PHE A 563 -16.92 -25.68 -14.03
N ASP A 564 -17.06 -26.64 -13.13
CA ASP A 564 -18.20 -27.53 -13.07
C ASP A 564 -19.41 -26.71 -12.53
N PRO A 565 -20.49 -26.56 -13.33
CA PRO A 565 -21.65 -25.77 -12.91
C PRO A 565 -22.29 -26.24 -11.59
N ASP A 566 -22.16 -27.51 -11.25
CA ASP A 566 -22.75 -28.12 -10.05
C ASP A 566 -21.85 -27.94 -8.82
N ASN A 567 -20.59 -27.46 -8.98
CA ASN A 567 -19.61 -27.41 -7.90
C ASN A 567 -18.84 -26.07 -7.80
N ILE A 568 -19.37 -24.99 -8.38
CA ILE A 568 -18.69 -23.67 -8.46
C ILE A 568 -18.16 -23.16 -7.10
N PRO A 569 -18.92 -23.20 -5.97
CA PRO A 569 -18.40 -22.71 -4.69
C PRO A 569 -17.16 -23.46 -4.19
N ALA A 570 -17.13 -24.80 -4.33
CA ALA A 570 -15.99 -25.61 -3.92
C ALA A 570 -14.76 -25.37 -4.81
N GLU A 571 -14.96 -25.25 -6.13
CA GLU A 571 -13.89 -24.94 -7.08
C GLU A 571 -13.31 -23.55 -6.86
N LYS A 572 -14.13 -22.55 -6.56
CA LYS A 572 -13.66 -21.22 -6.16
C LYS A 572 -12.82 -21.26 -4.87
N PHE A 573 -13.19 -22.12 -3.93
CA PHE A 573 -12.38 -22.29 -2.72
C PHE A 573 -11.07 -23.01 -3.04
N ALA A 574 -11.10 -24.01 -3.92
CA ALA A 574 -9.89 -24.67 -4.43
C ALA A 574 -8.94 -23.67 -5.11
N GLU A 575 -9.43 -22.74 -5.94
CA GLU A 575 -8.63 -21.66 -6.53
C GLU A 575 -7.98 -20.78 -5.45
N LYS A 576 -8.74 -20.31 -4.45
CA LYS A 576 -8.20 -19.53 -3.33
C LYS A 576 -7.14 -20.28 -2.53
N PHE A 577 -7.34 -21.59 -2.36
CA PHE A 577 -6.34 -22.43 -1.73
C PHE A 577 -5.06 -22.51 -2.58
N MET A 578 -5.19 -22.73 -3.89
CA MET A 578 -4.05 -22.77 -4.82
C MET A 578 -3.30 -21.42 -4.88
N GLU A 579 -3.97 -20.27 -4.85
CA GLU A 579 -3.31 -18.96 -4.79
C GLU A 579 -2.31 -18.89 -3.64
N LYS A 580 -2.63 -19.53 -2.52
CA LYS A 580 -1.79 -19.51 -1.33
C LYS A 580 -0.77 -20.66 -1.29
N TYR A 581 -1.16 -21.85 -1.69
CA TYR A 581 -0.41 -23.09 -1.43
C TYR A 581 0.14 -23.79 -2.66
N LEU A 582 -0.24 -23.41 -3.89
CA LEU A 582 0.32 -24.03 -5.08
C LEU A 582 1.83 -23.83 -5.12
N GLY A 583 2.57 -24.92 -5.08
CA GLY A 583 4.01 -25.00 -5.11
C GLY A 583 4.50 -26.11 -6.02
N ILE A 584 5.75 -26.49 -5.87
CA ILE A 584 6.35 -27.61 -6.58
C ILE A 584 6.58 -28.76 -5.62
N ARG A 585 6.64 -29.99 -6.16
CA ARG A 585 6.77 -31.22 -5.36
C ARG A 585 7.91 -31.13 -4.37
N GLY A 586 7.64 -31.52 -3.11
CA GLY A 586 8.61 -31.56 -2.02
C GLY A 586 8.51 -30.40 -1.04
N SER A 587 7.83 -29.29 -1.35
CA SER A 587 7.57 -28.24 -0.38
C SER A 587 6.43 -27.30 -0.77
N ASP A 588 5.81 -26.66 0.22
CA ASP A 588 4.79 -25.67 0.02
C ASP A 588 5.33 -24.40 -0.63
N LYS A 589 4.45 -23.61 -1.26
CA LYS A 589 4.79 -22.33 -1.86
C LYS A 589 5.54 -21.39 -0.91
N VAL A 590 5.11 -21.30 0.36
CA VAL A 590 5.73 -20.42 1.35
C VAL A 590 7.13 -20.91 1.72
N GLU A 591 7.31 -22.19 1.94
CA GLU A 591 8.61 -22.81 2.20
C GLU A 591 9.54 -22.63 1.01
N ASN A 592 9.07 -22.89 -0.22
CA ASN A 592 9.86 -22.75 -1.43
C ASN A 592 10.34 -21.31 -1.62
N MET A 593 9.46 -20.32 -1.52
CA MET A 593 9.83 -18.92 -1.78
C MET A 593 10.83 -18.34 -0.79
N ASN A 594 10.87 -18.88 0.44
CA ASN A 594 11.75 -18.43 1.51
C ASN A 594 12.92 -19.38 1.76
N SER A 595 12.95 -20.55 1.12
CA SER A 595 14.06 -21.48 1.23
C SER A 595 15.29 -20.96 0.50
N PRO A 596 16.50 -21.03 1.12
CA PRO A 596 17.75 -20.74 0.43
C PRO A 596 17.95 -21.59 -0.83
N GLN A 597 17.42 -22.80 -0.85
CA GLN A 597 17.53 -23.74 -1.98
C GLN A 597 16.67 -23.33 -3.17
N PHE A 598 15.59 -22.57 -2.94
CA PHE A 598 14.75 -22.00 -3.99
C PHE A 598 15.38 -20.73 -4.62
N GLU A 599 16.47 -20.24 -4.03
CA GLU A 599 17.22 -19.06 -4.47
C GLU A 599 16.35 -17.81 -4.69
N GLY A 600 15.21 -17.73 -4.02
CA GLY A 600 14.33 -16.56 -4.10
C GLY A 600 13.71 -16.33 -5.48
N ILE A 601 13.41 -17.38 -6.27
CA ILE A 601 12.61 -17.25 -7.49
C ILE A 601 11.18 -16.85 -7.12
N PRO A 602 10.75 -15.61 -7.36
CA PRO A 602 9.39 -15.19 -7.03
C PRO A 602 8.41 -15.71 -8.07
N TYR A 603 7.25 -16.19 -7.62
CA TYR A 603 6.09 -16.38 -8.50
C TYR A 603 4.81 -16.01 -7.76
N MET A 604 3.82 -15.60 -8.52
CA MET A 604 2.48 -15.31 -8.02
C MET A 604 1.46 -16.06 -8.87
N VAL A 605 0.51 -16.69 -8.20
CA VAL A 605 -0.64 -17.34 -8.84
C VAL A 605 -1.88 -16.55 -8.47
N SER A 606 -2.72 -16.26 -9.45
CA SER A 606 -3.99 -15.56 -9.24
C SER A 606 -5.05 -16.09 -10.19
N PHE A 607 -6.29 -16.12 -9.72
CA PHE A 607 -7.47 -16.56 -10.46
C PHE A 607 -8.47 -15.42 -10.58
N SER A 608 -9.09 -15.32 -11.73
CA SER A 608 -10.18 -14.40 -12.02
C SER A 608 -11.30 -15.11 -12.79
N ALA A 609 -12.45 -14.45 -12.92
CA ALA A 609 -13.53 -15.00 -13.73
C ALA A 609 -13.15 -15.21 -15.21
N SER A 610 -12.09 -14.54 -15.69
CA SER A 610 -11.66 -14.58 -17.09
C SER A 610 -10.46 -15.47 -17.35
N ASN A 611 -9.54 -15.60 -16.37
CA ASN A 611 -8.27 -16.31 -16.56
C ASN A 611 -7.65 -16.77 -15.24
N ALA A 612 -6.69 -17.68 -15.35
CA ALA A 612 -5.70 -17.98 -14.33
C ALA A 612 -4.34 -17.43 -14.79
N VAL A 613 -3.57 -16.84 -13.89
CA VAL A 613 -2.30 -16.20 -14.21
C VAL A 613 -1.21 -16.67 -13.26
N ILE A 614 -0.06 -17.06 -13.84
CA ILE A 614 1.19 -17.27 -13.08
C ILE A 614 2.20 -16.26 -13.57
N THR A 615 2.73 -15.43 -12.67
CA THR A 615 3.75 -14.42 -13.01
C THR A 615 5.07 -14.69 -12.31
N THR A 616 6.17 -14.42 -12.99
CA THR A 616 7.51 -14.41 -12.41
C THR A 616 8.37 -13.30 -13.04
N ALA A 617 9.34 -12.80 -12.29
CA ALA A 617 10.28 -11.81 -12.79
C ALA A 617 11.62 -11.97 -12.08
N VAL A 618 12.71 -12.12 -12.86
CA VAL A 618 14.03 -12.50 -12.34
C VAL A 618 15.18 -11.80 -13.06
N ALA A 619 16.39 -11.84 -12.47
CA ALA A 619 17.63 -11.50 -13.14
C ALA A 619 18.02 -12.59 -14.16
N ALA A 620 18.93 -12.29 -15.09
CA ALA A 620 19.30 -13.19 -16.18
C ALA A 620 19.86 -14.53 -15.70
N ASP A 621 20.70 -14.54 -14.67
CA ASP A 621 21.30 -15.74 -14.07
C ASP A 621 20.30 -16.71 -13.47
N LYS A 622 19.05 -16.29 -13.26
CA LYS A 622 17.95 -17.09 -12.69
C LYS A 622 16.89 -17.50 -13.71
N ALA A 623 17.05 -17.15 -14.98
CA ALA A 623 16.04 -17.35 -16.01
C ALA A 623 15.74 -18.86 -16.24
N ASP A 624 16.74 -19.71 -16.40
CA ASP A 624 16.55 -21.16 -16.58
C ASP A 624 15.75 -21.76 -15.41
N ARG A 625 16.11 -21.37 -14.17
CA ARG A 625 15.40 -21.82 -12.97
C ARG A 625 13.95 -21.31 -12.91
N ALA A 626 13.69 -20.07 -13.34
CA ALA A 626 12.34 -19.51 -13.37
C ALA A 626 11.42 -20.27 -14.36
N PHE A 627 11.94 -20.59 -15.53
CA PHE A 627 11.21 -21.42 -16.50
C PHE A 627 10.99 -22.86 -16.02
N SER A 628 12.00 -23.46 -15.33
CA SER A 628 11.85 -24.79 -14.71
C SER A 628 10.75 -24.78 -13.64
N VAL A 629 10.74 -23.79 -12.74
CA VAL A 629 9.69 -23.62 -11.72
C VAL A 629 8.32 -23.47 -12.38
N LEU A 630 8.19 -22.64 -13.41
CA LEU A 630 6.93 -22.44 -14.11
C LEU A 630 6.44 -23.77 -14.74
N ASN A 631 7.33 -24.54 -15.36
CA ASN A 631 6.99 -25.85 -15.90
C ASN A 631 6.46 -26.78 -14.81
N LEU A 632 7.16 -26.89 -13.68
CA LEU A 632 6.77 -27.74 -12.55
C LEU A 632 5.42 -27.31 -11.92
N LEU A 633 5.18 -26.02 -11.78
CA LEU A 633 3.88 -25.52 -11.30
C LEU A 633 2.71 -25.96 -12.17
N VAL A 634 2.94 -26.12 -13.47
CA VAL A 634 1.92 -26.54 -14.44
C VAL A 634 1.85 -28.07 -14.56
N THR A 635 2.98 -28.78 -14.57
CA THR A 635 3.04 -30.21 -14.93
C THR A 635 3.10 -31.17 -13.75
N ASP A 636 3.71 -30.74 -12.63
CA ASP A 636 3.89 -31.55 -11.42
C ASP A 636 3.61 -30.72 -10.16
N PRO A 637 2.37 -30.19 -10.01
CA PRO A 637 2.01 -29.32 -8.91
C PRO A 637 2.06 -30.02 -7.57
N TYR A 638 2.39 -29.25 -6.52
CA TYR A 638 2.22 -29.65 -5.13
C TYR A 638 1.33 -28.63 -4.43
N PHE A 639 0.29 -29.06 -3.75
CA PHE A 639 -0.69 -28.13 -3.18
C PHE A 639 -0.51 -27.90 -1.70
N SER A 640 -0.06 -28.90 -0.95
CA SER A 640 0.17 -28.86 0.50
C SER A 640 0.18 -30.28 1.10
N ASP A 641 0.68 -30.44 2.31
CA ASP A 641 0.47 -31.67 3.05
C ASP A 641 -0.95 -31.76 3.63
N ALA A 642 -1.37 -32.99 3.98
CA ALA A 642 -2.73 -33.24 4.47
C ALA A 642 -3.05 -32.47 5.78
N ARG A 643 -2.05 -32.23 6.62
CA ARG A 643 -2.21 -31.50 7.88
C ARG A 643 -2.49 -30.02 7.63
N THR A 644 -1.70 -29.37 6.77
CA THR A 644 -1.89 -27.99 6.36
C THR A 644 -3.25 -27.79 5.69
N MET A 645 -3.65 -28.71 4.82
CA MET A 645 -4.97 -28.68 4.19
C MET A 645 -6.09 -28.75 5.22
N LYS A 646 -6.05 -29.75 6.12
CA LYS A 646 -7.04 -29.90 7.19
C LYS A 646 -7.11 -28.66 8.08
N THR A 647 -5.98 -28.16 8.52
CA THR A 647 -5.91 -26.94 9.39
C THR A 647 -6.50 -25.73 8.68
N THR A 648 -6.25 -25.57 7.38
CA THR A 648 -6.81 -24.45 6.59
C THR A 648 -8.33 -24.59 6.45
N ILE A 649 -8.85 -25.79 6.22
CA ILE A 649 -10.29 -26.07 6.17
C ILE A 649 -10.92 -25.71 7.52
N ASP A 650 -10.39 -26.22 8.63
CA ASP A 650 -10.94 -26.03 9.96
C ASP A 650 -10.93 -24.53 10.35
N ALA A 651 -9.81 -23.83 10.12
CA ALA A 651 -9.69 -22.39 10.39
C ALA A 651 -10.64 -21.55 9.51
N THR A 652 -10.84 -21.94 8.26
CA THR A 652 -11.76 -21.23 7.35
C THR A 652 -13.20 -21.41 7.81
N VAL A 653 -13.59 -22.65 8.13
CA VAL A 653 -14.93 -22.96 8.64
C VAL A 653 -15.20 -22.20 9.95
N GLU A 654 -14.22 -22.14 10.85
CA GLU A 654 -14.34 -21.39 12.10
C GLU A 654 -14.52 -19.89 11.82
N SER A 655 -13.72 -19.32 10.90
CA SER A 655 -13.87 -17.92 10.51
C SER A 655 -15.24 -17.56 9.94
N MET A 656 -15.93 -18.54 9.33
CA MET A 656 -17.29 -18.35 8.79
C MET A 656 -18.37 -18.25 9.88
N ARG A 657 -18.06 -18.64 11.11
CA ARG A 657 -18.97 -18.46 12.27
C ARG A 657 -18.94 -17.04 12.82
N MET A 658 -17.85 -16.31 12.51
CA MET A 658 -17.73 -14.92 12.97
C MET A 658 -18.76 -14.02 12.29
N PRO A 659 -19.31 -13.02 13.01
CA PRO A 659 -20.21 -12.04 12.44
C PRO A 659 -19.59 -11.33 11.24
N ARG A 660 -20.34 -11.25 10.17
CA ARG A 660 -19.87 -10.60 8.93
C ARG A 660 -20.05 -9.09 9.00
N SER A 661 -19.13 -8.33 8.39
CA SER A 661 -19.30 -6.89 8.28
C SER A 661 -20.47 -6.53 7.35
N SER A 662 -21.15 -5.41 7.65
CA SER A 662 -22.20 -4.81 6.82
C SER A 662 -21.74 -4.66 5.35
N SER A 663 -20.53 -4.15 5.17
CA SER A 663 -19.91 -3.97 3.83
C SER A 663 -19.75 -5.29 3.08
N SER A 664 -19.42 -6.41 3.75
CA SER A 664 -19.30 -7.72 3.10
C SER A 664 -20.65 -8.25 2.66
N VAL A 665 -21.66 -8.16 3.52
CA VAL A 665 -23.02 -8.61 3.21
C VAL A 665 -23.61 -7.75 2.08
N PHE A 666 -23.44 -6.43 2.18
CA PHE A 666 -23.89 -5.49 1.15
C PHE A 666 -23.27 -5.79 -0.21
N ARG A 667 -21.94 -5.98 -0.26
CA ARG A 667 -21.22 -6.26 -1.51
C ARG A 667 -21.68 -7.53 -2.21
N GLU A 668 -22.01 -8.57 -1.46
CA GLU A 668 -22.55 -9.80 -2.05
C GLU A 668 -23.88 -9.53 -2.77
N GLY A 669 -24.85 -8.93 -2.10
CA GLY A 669 -26.13 -8.62 -2.72
C GLY A 669 -26.04 -7.56 -3.83
N PHE A 670 -25.12 -6.58 -3.72
CA PHE A 670 -24.82 -5.67 -4.82
C PHE A 670 -24.32 -6.43 -6.06
N ASN A 671 -23.40 -7.38 -5.86
CA ASN A 671 -22.87 -8.20 -6.96
C ASN A 671 -23.94 -9.03 -7.63
N GLU A 672 -24.90 -9.58 -6.87
CA GLU A 672 -26.04 -10.32 -7.42
C GLU A 672 -26.84 -9.44 -8.38
N VAL A 673 -27.15 -8.20 -8.00
CA VAL A 673 -27.89 -7.26 -8.85
C VAL A 673 -27.03 -6.77 -10.02
N CYS A 674 -25.80 -6.33 -9.75
CA CYS A 674 -24.92 -5.73 -10.74
C CYS A 674 -24.57 -6.71 -11.88
N TYR A 675 -24.33 -7.96 -11.52
CA TYR A 675 -23.88 -9.02 -12.44
C TYR A 675 -24.97 -10.07 -12.75
N ASN A 676 -26.23 -9.77 -12.42
CA ASN A 676 -27.38 -10.62 -12.70
C ASN A 676 -27.16 -12.08 -12.25
N ASN A 677 -26.81 -12.28 -10.98
CA ASN A 677 -26.55 -13.60 -10.38
C ASN A 677 -25.47 -14.42 -11.12
N HIS A 678 -24.44 -13.76 -11.62
CA HIS A 678 -23.35 -14.46 -12.30
C HIS A 678 -22.71 -15.52 -11.40
N PRO A 679 -22.50 -16.79 -11.85
CA PRO A 679 -22.01 -17.90 -11.02
C PRO A 679 -20.69 -17.61 -10.28
N TRP A 680 -19.83 -16.78 -10.84
CA TRP A 680 -18.60 -16.33 -10.17
C TRP A 680 -18.84 -15.72 -8.78
N TYR A 681 -20.02 -15.14 -8.53
CA TYR A 681 -20.39 -14.56 -7.24
C TYR A 681 -21.12 -15.51 -6.31
N SER A 682 -21.31 -16.78 -6.69
CA SER A 682 -21.85 -17.81 -5.80
C SER A 682 -21.07 -17.84 -4.50
N ARG A 683 -21.80 -17.88 -3.38
CA ARG A 683 -21.20 -17.87 -2.05
C ARG A 683 -20.45 -19.17 -1.77
N ILE A 684 -19.25 -19.05 -1.23
CA ILE A 684 -18.53 -20.18 -0.65
C ILE A 684 -19.09 -20.40 0.76
N ASP A 685 -19.70 -21.54 1.01
CA ASP A 685 -20.21 -21.93 2.34
C ASP A 685 -19.27 -22.95 3.01
N SER A 686 -19.63 -23.42 4.20
CA SER A 686 -18.82 -24.39 4.93
C SER A 686 -18.81 -25.78 4.27
N ALA A 687 -19.83 -26.12 3.49
CA ALA A 687 -19.87 -27.38 2.74
C ALA A 687 -18.86 -27.33 1.59
N ALA A 688 -18.84 -26.22 0.85
CA ALA A 688 -17.85 -25.97 -0.21
C ALA A 688 -16.40 -26.00 0.31
N VAL A 689 -16.14 -25.44 1.49
CA VAL A 689 -14.83 -25.48 2.13
C VAL A 689 -14.43 -26.91 2.51
N ARG A 690 -15.37 -27.69 3.06
CA ARG A 690 -15.13 -29.10 3.43
C ARG A 690 -15.00 -30.05 2.25
N ALA A 691 -15.45 -29.65 1.07
CA ALA A 691 -15.29 -30.41 -0.17
C ALA A 691 -13.87 -30.38 -0.72
N LEU A 692 -12.98 -29.55 -0.16
CA LEU A 692 -11.58 -29.48 -0.62
C LEU A 692 -10.84 -30.78 -0.35
N THR A 693 -10.40 -31.43 -1.42
CA THR A 693 -9.58 -32.63 -1.39
C THR A 693 -8.40 -32.52 -2.36
N PRO A 694 -7.37 -33.37 -2.25
CA PRO A 694 -6.29 -33.43 -3.24
C PRO A 694 -6.78 -33.66 -4.66
N GLU A 695 -7.82 -34.48 -4.82
CA GLU A 695 -8.41 -34.84 -6.11
C GLU A 695 -9.13 -33.63 -6.74
N LEU A 696 -9.91 -32.89 -5.94
CA LEU A 696 -10.54 -31.65 -6.40
C LEU A 696 -9.49 -30.59 -6.81
N LEU A 697 -8.43 -30.44 -6.02
CA LEU A 697 -7.33 -29.52 -6.36
C LEU A 697 -6.65 -29.93 -7.67
N ALA A 698 -6.38 -31.22 -7.86
CA ALA A 698 -5.75 -31.73 -9.09
C ALA A 698 -6.65 -31.50 -10.31
N ASP A 699 -7.95 -31.73 -10.17
CA ASP A 699 -8.93 -31.53 -11.24
C ASP A 699 -9.08 -30.04 -11.61
N VAL A 700 -9.28 -29.16 -10.63
CA VAL A 700 -9.39 -27.73 -10.86
C VAL A 700 -8.08 -27.18 -11.46
N HIS A 701 -6.92 -27.60 -10.95
CA HIS A 701 -5.62 -27.23 -11.51
C HIS A 701 -5.50 -27.63 -12.97
N ALA A 702 -5.90 -28.87 -13.32
CA ALA A 702 -5.81 -29.36 -14.68
C ALA A 702 -6.68 -28.55 -15.65
N ARG A 703 -7.88 -28.13 -15.21
CA ARG A 703 -8.82 -27.37 -16.06
C ARG A 703 -8.46 -25.86 -16.12
N GLN A 704 -7.90 -25.28 -15.05
CA GLN A 704 -7.65 -23.84 -14.95
C GLN A 704 -6.23 -23.44 -15.35
N ILE A 705 -5.25 -24.31 -15.21
CA ILE A 705 -3.83 -23.98 -15.40
C ILE A 705 -3.18 -24.81 -16.53
N ARG A 706 -3.59 -26.06 -16.72
CA ARG A 706 -2.91 -27.00 -17.63
C ARG A 706 -3.56 -27.09 -19.02
N ASP A 707 -3.96 -25.96 -19.60
CA ASP A 707 -4.53 -25.91 -20.96
C ASP A 707 -3.61 -25.11 -21.89
N ALA A 708 -2.73 -25.81 -22.61
CA ALA A 708 -1.80 -25.15 -23.55
C ALA A 708 -2.54 -24.44 -24.69
N GLY A 709 -3.67 -24.99 -25.18
CA GLY A 709 -4.44 -24.40 -26.27
C GLY A 709 -5.13 -23.06 -25.88
N ALA A 710 -5.42 -22.87 -24.60
CA ALA A 710 -6.00 -21.65 -24.06
C ALA A 710 -4.95 -20.68 -23.47
N THR A 711 -3.65 -21.01 -23.59
CA THR A 711 -2.57 -20.27 -22.91
C THR A 711 -1.89 -19.25 -23.81
N ASP A 712 -1.84 -18.02 -23.32
CA ASP A 712 -0.95 -16.96 -23.80
C ASP A 712 0.18 -16.74 -22.79
N VAL A 713 1.42 -16.74 -23.24
CA VAL A 713 2.57 -16.42 -22.39
C VAL A 713 3.19 -15.12 -22.87
N TYR A 714 3.19 -14.12 -22.01
CA TYR A 714 3.82 -12.83 -22.30
C TYR A 714 5.21 -12.82 -21.70
N ILE A 715 6.21 -12.60 -22.54
CA ILE A 715 7.64 -12.58 -22.14
C ILE A 715 8.24 -11.26 -22.57
N CYS A 716 8.74 -10.49 -21.61
CA CYS A 716 9.59 -9.33 -21.87
C CYS A 716 10.98 -9.58 -21.30
N SER A 717 12.03 -9.42 -22.11
CA SER A 717 13.38 -9.75 -21.69
C SER A 717 14.45 -8.86 -22.33
N SER A 718 15.49 -8.52 -21.52
CA SER A 718 16.74 -7.92 -22.00
C SER A 718 17.82 -8.96 -22.38
N MET A 719 17.49 -10.25 -22.26
CA MET A 719 18.37 -11.36 -22.66
C MET A 719 18.30 -11.60 -24.16
N PRO A 720 19.32 -12.25 -24.75
CA PRO A 720 19.29 -12.63 -26.15
C PRO A 720 18.05 -13.45 -26.54
N LYS A 721 17.50 -13.16 -27.72
CA LYS A 721 16.30 -13.84 -28.25
C LYS A 721 16.47 -15.35 -28.29
N GLU A 722 17.65 -15.80 -28.71
CA GLU A 722 18.00 -17.21 -28.89
C GLU A 722 17.95 -17.97 -27.55
N GLU A 723 18.39 -17.35 -26.47
CA GLU A 723 18.30 -17.94 -25.11
C GLU A 723 16.85 -18.07 -24.65
N ILE A 724 16.05 -17.03 -24.87
CA ILE A 724 14.61 -17.08 -24.51
C ILE A 724 13.87 -18.10 -25.36
N ALA A 725 14.21 -18.21 -26.67
CA ALA A 725 13.66 -19.23 -27.55
C ALA A 725 14.04 -20.64 -27.06
N ALA A 726 15.28 -20.86 -26.66
CA ALA A 726 15.72 -22.14 -26.13
C ALA A 726 14.99 -22.52 -24.84
N PHE A 727 14.80 -21.58 -23.89
CA PHE A 727 14.01 -21.82 -22.69
C PHE A 727 12.53 -22.09 -23.03
N THR A 728 11.97 -21.34 -23.98
CA THR A 728 10.59 -21.52 -24.45
C THR A 728 10.40 -22.92 -25.04
N GLU A 729 11.30 -23.39 -25.88
CA GLU A 729 11.23 -24.75 -26.44
C GLU A 729 11.42 -25.86 -25.40
N LYS A 730 12.40 -25.66 -24.49
CA LYS A 730 12.72 -26.62 -23.43
C LYS A 730 11.57 -26.75 -22.41
N TYR A 731 11.03 -25.63 -21.92
CA TYR A 731 10.13 -25.61 -20.76
C TYR A 731 8.66 -25.38 -21.09
N LEU A 732 8.34 -24.51 -22.06
CA LEU A 732 6.94 -24.22 -22.39
C LEU A 732 6.41 -25.12 -23.47
N ALA A 733 7.12 -25.32 -24.55
CA ALA A 733 6.68 -26.18 -25.65
C ALA A 733 6.70 -27.70 -25.29
N SER A 734 7.40 -28.07 -24.23
CA SER A 734 7.42 -29.44 -23.67
C SER A 734 6.22 -29.74 -22.77
N MET A 735 5.45 -28.74 -22.34
CA MET A 735 4.26 -28.95 -21.53
C MET A 735 3.21 -29.74 -22.35
N PRO A 736 2.37 -30.57 -21.69
CA PRO A 736 1.31 -31.31 -22.39
C PRO A 736 0.39 -30.37 -23.18
N ALA A 737 0.00 -30.77 -24.40
CA ALA A 737 -1.08 -30.11 -25.12
C ALA A 737 -2.37 -30.26 -24.31
N GLY A 738 -3.21 -29.25 -24.32
CA GLY A 738 -4.31 -29.04 -23.40
C GLY A 738 -5.25 -30.20 -23.06
N TYR A 739 -6.11 -29.92 -22.12
CA TYR A 739 -7.13 -30.87 -21.62
C TYR A 739 -8.38 -30.81 -22.49
N ALA A 740 -8.87 -31.95 -22.95
CA ALA A 740 -10.12 -32.01 -23.68
C ALA A 740 -11.32 -32.03 -22.70
N TYR A 741 -11.73 -30.88 -22.24
CA TYR A 741 -12.96 -30.70 -21.47
C TYR A 741 -13.91 -29.72 -22.16
N LYS A 742 -15.20 -29.90 -21.91
CA LYS A 742 -16.22 -29.02 -22.48
C LYS A 742 -16.35 -27.77 -21.61
N LEU A 743 -15.94 -26.63 -22.15
CA LEU A 743 -16.12 -25.34 -21.47
C LEU A 743 -17.61 -25.08 -21.18
N ALA A 744 -17.93 -24.71 -19.95
CA ALA A 744 -19.29 -24.33 -19.61
C ALA A 744 -19.68 -23.03 -20.36
N LYS A 745 -20.98 -22.93 -20.71
CA LYS A 745 -21.51 -21.67 -21.31
C LYS A 745 -21.74 -20.60 -20.28
N VAL A 746 -20.71 -20.23 -19.53
CA VAL A 746 -20.77 -19.13 -18.59
C VAL A 746 -20.50 -17.84 -19.34
N GLN A 747 -21.39 -16.84 -19.17
CA GLN A 747 -21.20 -15.53 -19.76
C GLN A 747 -19.98 -14.81 -19.16
N PRO A 748 -19.33 -13.89 -19.91
CA PRO A 748 -18.30 -13.06 -19.32
C PRO A 748 -18.81 -12.30 -18.08
N LYS A 749 -17.95 -12.16 -17.07
CA LYS A 749 -18.22 -11.39 -15.86
C LYS A 749 -18.19 -9.90 -16.16
N VAL A 750 -19.33 -9.36 -16.56
CA VAL A 750 -19.51 -7.92 -16.79
C VAL A 750 -20.82 -7.45 -16.18
N PRO A 751 -20.94 -6.19 -15.75
CA PRO A 751 -22.22 -5.63 -15.34
C PRO A 751 -23.28 -5.86 -16.40
N SER A 752 -24.48 -6.26 -15.99
CA SER A 752 -25.53 -6.68 -16.92
C SER A 752 -26.94 -6.27 -16.52
N TYR A 753 -27.07 -5.34 -15.57
CA TYR A 753 -28.35 -4.74 -15.19
C TYR A 753 -28.95 -3.91 -16.34
N LYS A 754 -30.28 -3.81 -16.36
CA LYS A 754 -31.04 -3.10 -17.41
C LYS A 754 -32.02 -2.13 -16.76
N GLY A 755 -32.33 -1.02 -17.46
CA GLY A 755 -33.28 -0.02 -16.96
C GLY A 755 -32.72 0.73 -15.73
N SER A 756 -33.59 1.10 -14.81
CA SER A 756 -33.25 1.72 -13.53
C SER A 756 -33.42 0.72 -12.40
N ASN A 757 -32.41 0.52 -11.60
CA ASN A 757 -32.39 -0.40 -10.46
C ASN A 757 -31.88 0.34 -9.23
N GLU A 758 -32.35 -0.13 -8.06
CA GLU A 758 -31.88 0.33 -6.76
C GLU A 758 -31.54 -0.86 -5.89
N TYR A 759 -30.41 -0.77 -5.19
CA TYR A 759 -29.99 -1.72 -4.18
C TYR A 759 -29.65 -0.98 -2.88
N VAL A 760 -30.61 -0.89 -1.99
CA VAL A 760 -30.49 -0.18 -0.72
C VAL A 760 -30.57 -1.17 0.41
N ARG A 761 -29.64 -1.08 1.37
CA ARG A 761 -29.63 -1.89 2.60
C ARG A 761 -29.26 -1.02 3.79
N THR A 762 -29.92 -1.27 4.90
CA THR A 762 -29.64 -0.63 6.19
C THR A 762 -29.13 -1.66 7.17
N PHE A 763 -28.06 -1.34 7.88
CA PHE A 763 -27.46 -2.14 8.92
C PHE A 763 -27.27 -1.29 10.17
N GLU A 764 -27.16 -1.94 11.32
CA GLU A 764 -26.75 -1.30 12.56
C GLU A 764 -25.33 -0.73 12.40
N ALA A 765 -25.14 0.52 12.76
CA ALA A 765 -23.84 1.18 12.67
C ALA A 765 -22.82 0.48 13.57
N SER A 766 -21.71 0.07 12.99
CA SER A 766 -20.56 -0.51 13.73
C SER A 766 -19.81 0.55 14.55
N SER A 767 -20.05 1.82 14.27
CA SER A 767 -19.63 3.00 15.03
C SER A 767 -20.90 3.75 15.49
N LYS A 768 -20.79 4.59 16.52
CA LYS A 768 -21.93 5.45 16.96
C LYS A 768 -22.25 6.58 15.95
N VAL A 769 -21.77 6.45 14.73
CA VAL A 769 -21.89 7.47 13.69
C VAL A 769 -22.66 6.90 12.52
N SER A 770 -23.85 7.43 12.25
CA SER A 770 -24.65 7.05 11.09
C SER A 770 -24.03 7.56 9.80
N LYS A 771 -23.99 6.72 8.77
CA LYS A 771 -23.50 7.08 7.44
C LYS A 771 -24.18 6.33 6.31
N ALA A 772 -24.16 6.92 5.12
CA ALA A 772 -24.58 6.29 3.88
C ALA A 772 -23.41 6.27 2.90
N THR A 773 -23.05 5.08 2.44
CA THR A 773 -22.10 4.89 1.34
C THR A 773 -22.89 4.70 0.05
N VAL A 774 -22.69 5.58 -0.91
CA VAL A 774 -23.51 5.68 -2.13
C VAL A 774 -22.66 5.48 -3.36
N SER A 775 -23.19 4.71 -4.32
CA SER A 775 -22.66 4.62 -5.67
C SER A 775 -23.79 4.73 -6.69
N VAL A 776 -23.72 5.75 -7.53
CA VAL A 776 -24.65 5.98 -8.64
C VAL A 776 -23.97 5.51 -9.92
N ASN A 777 -24.50 4.47 -10.55
CA ASN A 777 -23.84 3.81 -11.68
C ASN A 777 -24.65 3.95 -12.98
N TRP A 778 -23.93 4.14 -14.10
CA TRP A 778 -24.47 4.16 -15.47
C TRP A 778 -23.74 3.13 -16.33
N LEU A 779 -24.49 2.24 -16.98
CA LEU A 779 -23.96 1.20 -17.87
C LEU A 779 -24.35 1.49 -19.32
N TYR A 780 -23.37 1.64 -20.19
CA TYR A 780 -23.59 2.03 -21.58
C TYR A 780 -22.54 1.44 -22.54
N ASN A 781 -22.72 1.66 -23.86
CA ASN A 781 -21.77 1.17 -24.85
C ASN A 781 -21.17 2.33 -25.67
N VAL A 782 -19.86 2.26 -25.90
CA VAL A 782 -19.11 3.13 -26.80
C VAL A 782 -18.56 2.33 -27.98
N LYS A 783 -18.08 3.02 -29.02
CA LYS A 783 -17.29 2.36 -30.05
C LYS A 783 -15.93 1.96 -29.46
N THR A 784 -15.31 0.92 -30.02
CA THR A 784 -14.02 0.39 -29.56
C THR A 784 -12.82 1.03 -30.27
N ASP A 785 -13.04 2.10 -31.06
CA ASP A 785 -11.92 2.89 -31.59
C ASP A 785 -11.27 3.73 -30.49
N LEU A 786 -9.96 3.98 -30.64
CA LEU A 786 -9.15 4.65 -29.64
C LEU A 786 -9.66 6.06 -29.30
N ARG A 787 -10.17 6.81 -30.28
CA ARG A 787 -10.73 8.16 -30.08
C ARG A 787 -11.97 8.11 -29.15
N SER A 788 -12.84 7.09 -29.32
CA SER A 788 -14.01 6.90 -28.45
C SER A 788 -13.60 6.52 -27.01
N LEU A 789 -12.53 5.74 -26.84
CA LEU A 789 -11.97 5.41 -25.52
C LEU A 789 -11.35 6.63 -24.86
N CYS A 790 -10.54 7.42 -25.59
CA CYS A 790 -10.02 8.71 -25.10
C CYS A 790 -11.13 9.70 -24.71
N ALA A 791 -12.28 9.67 -25.40
CA ALA A 791 -13.41 10.51 -25.02
C ALA A 791 -14.03 10.10 -23.67
N VAL A 792 -13.97 8.81 -23.29
CA VAL A 792 -14.35 8.35 -21.95
C VAL A 792 -13.36 8.88 -20.91
N ASP A 793 -12.04 8.80 -21.18
CA ASP A 793 -11.01 9.30 -20.24
C ASP A 793 -11.14 10.82 -20.01
N VAL A 794 -11.41 11.59 -21.08
CA VAL A 794 -11.61 13.04 -20.97
C VAL A 794 -12.89 13.36 -20.18
N LEU A 795 -13.99 12.65 -20.44
CA LEU A 795 -15.25 12.78 -19.67
C LEU A 795 -15.01 12.50 -18.20
N ASP A 796 -14.27 11.43 -17.89
CA ASP A 796 -13.93 11.01 -16.53
C ASP A 796 -13.20 12.12 -15.76
N TYR A 797 -12.19 12.73 -16.39
CA TYR A 797 -11.46 13.85 -15.80
C TYR A 797 -12.35 15.04 -15.49
N ILE A 798 -13.16 15.50 -16.49
CA ILE A 798 -14.00 16.68 -16.36
C ILE A 798 -15.11 16.46 -15.32
N MET A 799 -15.79 15.31 -15.38
CA MET A 799 -16.87 15.00 -14.44
C MET A 799 -16.34 14.83 -13.00
N SER A 800 -15.14 14.25 -12.81
CA SER A 800 -14.51 14.21 -11.49
C SER A 800 -14.27 15.61 -10.91
N ALA A 801 -13.81 16.55 -11.72
CA ALA A 801 -13.60 17.94 -11.29
C ALA A 801 -14.93 18.64 -10.95
N ARG A 802 -15.97 18.45 -11.76
CA ARG A 802 -17.30 19.01 -11.49
C ARG A 802 -17.97 18.41 -10.26
N CYS A 803 -17.86 17.08 -10.04
CA CYS A 803 -18.34 16.43 -8.82
C CYS A 803 -17.66 17.03 -7.58
N LEU A 804 -16.35 17.21 -7.61
CA LEU A 804 -15.62 17.80 -6.49
C LEU A 804 -16.13 19.24 -6.22
N SER A 805 -16.23 20.07 -7.25
CA SER A 805 -16.65 21.46 -7.11
C SER A 805 -18.11 21.62 -6.64
N GLN A 806 -19.04 20.86 -7.23
CA GLN A 806 -20.47 21.08 -6.97
C GLN A 806 -21.00 20.27 -5.79
N ILE A 807 -20.61 18.98 -5.66
CA ILE A 807 -21.14 18.10 -4.62
C ILE A 807 -20.38 18.27 -3.31
N ARG A 808 -19.03 18.35 -3.36
CA ARG A 808 -18.23 18.53 -2.14
C ARG A 808 -18.18 20.00 -1.72
N GLU A 809 -17.64 20.88 -2.58
CA GLU A 809 -17.28 22.25 -2.20
C GLU A 809 -18.50 23.18 -2.02
N GLN A 810 -19.53 23.06 -2.88
CA GLN A 810 -20.70 23.92 -2.79
C GLN A 810 -21.77 23.38 -1.84
N ARG A 811 -21.97 22.06 -1.78
CA ARG A 811 -22.97 21.43 -0.89
C ARG A 811 -22.42 21.12 0.51
N GLY A 812 -21.12 20.89 0.67
CA GLY A 812 -20.52 20.56 1.96
C GLY A 812 -21.07 19.29 2.61
N GLY A 813 -21.63 18.38 1.82
CA GLY A 813 -22.34 17.19 2.29
C GLY A 813 -21.55 15.89 2.23
N THR A 814 -20.32 15.94 1.74
CA THR A 814 -19.41 14.80 1.66
C THR A 814 -17.96 15.25 1.78
N TYR A 815 -17.11 14.41 2.38
CA TYR A 815 -15.67 14.67 2.40
C TYR A 815 -15.01 14.39 1.05
N SER A 816 -15.43 13.32 0.38
CA SER A 816 -14.87 12.94 -0.92
C SER A 816 -15.96 12.48 -1.86
N VAL A 817 -15.85 12.89 -3.11
CA VAL A 817 -16.68 12.42 -4.20
C VAL A 817 -15.79 12.14 -5.40
N SER A 818 -16.04 11.03 -6.08
CA SER A 818 -15.32 10.67 -7.29
C SER A 818 -16.28 10.31 -8.40
N PHE A 819 -15.94 10.72 -9.63
CA PHE A 819 -16.49 10.14 -10.85
C PHE A 819 -15.43 9.24 -11.46
N SER A 820 -15.79 8.02 -11.82
CA SER A 820 -14.86 7.06 -12.42
C SER A 820 -15.55 6.23 -13.50
N SER A 821 -14.78 5.82 -14.52
CA SER A 821 -15.28 4.98 -15.60
C SER A 821 -14.43 3.72 -15.76
N SER A 822 -15.10 2.57 -15.84
CA SER A 822 -14.49 1.26 -16.11
C SER A 822 -14.88 0.76 -17.48
N ILE A 823 -13.88 0.42 -18.31
CA ILE A 823 -14.09 -0.17 -19.65
C ILE A 823 -13.84 -1.68 -19.52
N PHE A 824 -14.86 -2.49 -19.87
CA PHE A 824 -14.79 -3.95 -19.74
C PHE A 824 -14.21 -4.60 -20.98
N ARG A 825 -13.08 -5.30 -20.80
CA ARG A 825 -12.38 -6.01 -21.88
C ARG A 825 -13.14 -7.24 -22.38
N GLU A 826 -13.85 -7.91 -21.48
CA GLU A 826 -14.63 -9.11 -21.73
C GLU A 826 -15.84 -8.84 -22.66
N LYS A 827 -16.30 -7.64 -22.71
CA LYS A 827 -17.37 -7.19 -23.61
C LYS A 827 -16.98 -5.85 -24.25
N LYS A 828 -16.47 -5.94 -25.47
CA LYS A 828 -15.95 -4.79 -26.22
C LYS A 828 -16.93 -3.61 -26.24
N GLY A 829 -16.45 -2.46 -25.82
CA GLY A 829 -17.21 -1.20 -25.82
C GLY A 829 -18.17 -1.02 -24.65
N LEU A 830 -18.30 -1.98 -23.72
CA LEU A 830 -19.10 -1.77 -22.51
C LEU A 830 -18.34 -0.89 -21.52
N VAL A 831 -19.01 0.12 -21.02
CA VAL A 831 -18.49 1.08 -20.04
C VAL A 831 -19.46 1.18 -18.87
N GLN A 832 -18.94 1.20 -17.66
CA GLN A 832 -19.67 1.60 -16.47
C GLN A 832 -19.01 2.86 -15.89
N SER A 833 -19.77 3.94 -15.79
CA SER A 833 -19.36 5.13 -15.04
C SER A 833 -20.07 5.16 -13.71
N SER A 834 -19.42 5.67 -12.66
CA SER A 834 -20.01 5.84 -11.33
C SER A 834 -19.67 7.18 -10.70
N VAL A 835 -20.60 7.69 -9.87
CA VAL A 835 -20.33 8.70 -8.85
C VAL A 835 -20.38 8.02 -7.50
N ASP A 836 -19.28 8.07 -6.75
CA ASP A 836 -19.12 7.41 -5.48
C ASP A 836 -18.84 8.43 -4.37
N PHE A 837 -19.58 8.35 -3.24
CA PHE A 837 -19.39 9.22 -2.09
C PHE A 837 -19.92 8.59 -0.79
N GLU A 838 -19.43 9.08 0.35
CA GLU A 838 -20.02 8.83 1.67
C GLU A 838 -20.63 10.12 2.22
N THR A 839 -21.77 10.00 2.90
CA THR A 839 -22.48 11.15 3.46
C THR A 839 -23.33 10.72 4.68
N ARG A 840 -23.87 11.70 5.37
CA ARG A 840 -24.91 11.44 6.38
C ARG A 840 -26.24 11.04 5.72
N PRO A 841 -27.04 10.16 6.34
CA PRO A 841 -28.28 9.65 5.73
C PRO A 841 -29.26 10.73 5.25
N GLU A 842 -29.34 11.87 5.96
CA GLU A 842 -30.27 12.96 5.67
C GLU A 842 -29.94 13.71 4.36
N LEU A 843 -28.67 13.70 3.93
CA LEU A 843 -28.25 14.35 2.67
C LEU A 843 -28.16 13.39 1.50
N ARG A 844 -28.23 12.09 1.75
CA ARG A 844 -28.08 11.04 0.75
C ARG A 844 -28.88 11.31 -0.53
N ASP A 845 -30.19 11.51 -0.40
CA ASP A 845 -31.07 11.66 -1.56
C ASP A 845 -30.83 12.98 -2.30
N THR A 846 -30.47 14.04 -1.58
CA THR A 846 -30.06 15.31 -2.18
C THR A 846 -28.82 15.13 -3.05
N LEU A 847 -27.76 14.49 -2.52
CA LEU A 847 -26.52 14.31 -3.27
C LEU A 847 -26.64 13.29 -4.40
N VAL A 848 -27.52 12.30 -4.29
CA VAL A 848 -27.89 11.39 -5.37
C VAL A 848 -28.54 12.16 -6.52
N ASN A 849 -29.47 13.08 -6.22
CA ASN A 849 -30.10 13.93 -7.23
C ASN A 849 -29.08 14.88 -7.86
N ASP A 850 -28.22 15.53 -7.07
CA ASP A 850 -27.14 16.37 -7.58
C ASP A 850 -26.24 15.60 -8.58
N ALA A 851 -25.93 14.32 -8.30
CA ALA A 851 -25.13 13.47 -9.22
C ALA A 851 -25.86 13.20 -10.55
N TYR A 852 -27.18 12.99 -10.53
CA TYR A 852 -27.97 12.83 -11.75
C TYR A 852 -28.10 14.14 -12.53
N GLU A 853 -28.37 15.24 -11.85
CA GLU A 853 -28.49 16.58 -12.44
C GLU A 853 -27.17 17.00 -13.07
N LEU A 854 -26.04 16.76 -12.42
CA LEU A 854 -24.71 17.10 -12.93
C LEU A 854 -24.41 16.45 -14.29
N LEU A 855 -24.72 15.17 -14.46
CA LEU A 855 -24.53 14.49 -15.74
C LEU A 855 -25.55 14.98 -16.77
N SER A 856 -26.78 15.25 -16.37
CA SER A 856 -27.82 15.80 -17.27
C SER A 856 -27.45 17.18 -17.77
N ASP A 857 -27.04 18.07 -16.87
CA ASP A 857 -26.58 19.42 -17.18
C ASP A 857 -25.37 19.41 -18.11
N PHE A 858 -24.41 18.49 -17.84
CA PHE A 858 -23.28 18.28 -18.75
C PHE A 858 -23.73 17.86 -20.15
N CYS A 859 -24.79 17.05 -20.29
CA CYS A 859 -25.34 16.63 -21.58
C CYS A 859 -26.00 17.79 -22.38
N GLU A 860 -26.43 18.83 -21.68
CA GLU A 860 -27.03 20.04 -22.29
C GLU A 860 -25.94 21.05 -22.65
N ASN A 861 -25.09 21.42 -21.71
CA ASN A 861 -24.14 22.51 -21.80
C ASN A 861 -22.76 22.13 -22.34
N GLY A 862 -22.35 20.86 -22.17
CA GLY A 862 -21.04 20.35 -22.61
C GLY A 862 -19.87 20.82 -21.77
N PRO A 863 -18.64 20.49 -22.21
CA PRO A 863 -17.42 20.96 -21.58
C PRO A 863 -17.05 22.36 -22.06
N THR A 864 -16.35 23.13 -21.21
CA THR A 864 -15.73 24.40 -21.65
C THR A 864 -14.38 24.14 -22.35
N ASP A 865 -13.84 25.14 -23.04
CA ASP A 865 -12.53 25.04 -23.69
C ASP A 865 -11.40 24.87 -22.65
N GLU A 866 -11.54 25.49 -21.48
CA GLU A 866 -10.61 25.36 -20.36
C GLU A 866 -10.60 23.93 -19.80
N GLU A 867 -11.78 23.34 -19.55
CA GLU A 867 -11.93 21.96 -19.11
C GLU A 867 -11.31 20.97 -20.12
N MET A 868 -11.57 21.18 -21.41
CA MET A 868 -11.00 20.39 -22.48
C MET A 868 -9.47 20.44 -22.49
N SER A 869 -8.92 21.66 -22.38
CA SER A 869 -7.48 21.89 -22.36
C SER A 869 -6.83 21.25 -21.13
N ALA A 870 -7.42 21.43 -19.96
CA ALA A 870 -6.93 20.85 -18.70
C ALA A 870 -6.94 19.32 -18.74
N ALA A 871 -8.04 18.71 -19.19
CA ALA A 871 -8.17 17.26 -19.32
C ALA A 871 -7.11 16.66 -20.27
N LYS A 872 -6.98 17.23 -21.47
CA LYS A 872 -6.00 16.75 -22.45
C LYS A 872 -4.57 16.89 -21.94
N ASN A 873 -4.23 18.01 -21.31
CA ASN A 873 -2.91 18.24 -20.73
C ASN A 873 -2.58 17.21 -19.63
N TYR A 874 -3.54 16.94 -18.73
CA TYR A 874 -3.38 15.96 -17.67
C TYR A 874 -3.21 14.54 -18.21
N LEU A 875 -4.09 14.11 -19.11
CA LEU A 875 -4.03 12.77 -19.70
C LEU A 875 -2.76 12.55 -20.53
N MET A 876 -2.31 13.56 -21.25
CA MET A 876 -1.04 13.51 -22.00
C MET A 876 0.15 13.34 -21.04
N LYS A 877 0.17 14.08 -19.94
CA LYS A 877 1.19 13.96 -18.89
C LYS A 877 1.19 12.57 -18.26
N TYR A 878 0.01 12.05 -17.92
CA TYR A 878 -0.15 10.70 -17.38
C TYR A 878 0.37 9.63 -18.37
N TYR A 879 0.03 9.76 -19.65
CA TYR A 879 0.52 8.89 -20.72
C TYR A 879 2.06 8.92 -20.83
N ILE A 880 2.66 10.11 -20.82
CA ILE A 880 4.13 10.25 -20.86
C ILE A 880 4.78 9.56 -19.65
N LYS A 881 4.19 9.69 -18.45
CA LYS A 881 4.67 9.02 -17.24
C LYS A 881 4.59 7.49 -17.37
N LEU A 882 3.50 6.97 -17.93
CA LEU A 882 3.37 5.53 -18.21
C LEU A 882 4.42 5.04 -19.20
N GLN A 883 4.68 5.77 -20.28
CA GLN A 883 5.70 5.42 -21.27
C GLN A 883 7.11 5.36 -20.64
N LYS A 884 7.46 6.36 -19.83
CA LYS A 884 8.74 6.35 -19.09
C LYS A 884 8.86 5.12 -18.17
N ASN A 885 7.81 4.80 -17.42
CA ASN A 885 7.79 3.63 -16.56
C ASN A 885 8.03 2.32 -17.31
N ARG A 886 7.55 2.22 -18.55
CA ARG A 886 7.78 1.05 -19.41
C ARG A 886 9.21 0.97 -19.92
N GLN A 887 9.87 2.11 -20.11
CA GLN A 887 11.27 2.16 -20.51
C GLN A 887 12.26 1.75 -19.41
N ILE A 888 11.84 1.82 -18.15
CA ILE A 888 12.70 1.52 -16.99
C ILE A 888 12.37 0.18 -16.32
N SER A 889 11.30 -0.51 -16.70
CA SER A 889 10.86 -1.74 -16.04
C SER A 889 10.38 -2.81 -17.03
N VAL A 890 11.09 -3.92 -17.05
CA VAL A 890 10.74 -5.13 -17.82
C VAL A 890 9.34 -5.64 -17.44
N VAL A 891 9.01 -5.61 -16.14
CA VAL A 891 7.70 -6.05 -15.63
C VAL A 891 6.56 -5.15 -16.12
N LYS A 892 6.74 -3.82 -16.03
CA LYS A 892 5.71 -2.86 -16.48
C LYS A 892 5.54 -2.91 -18.01
N ARG A 893 6.65 -3.11 -18.74
CA ARG A 893 6.60 -3.29 -20.19
C ARG A 893 5.84 -4.57 -20.57
N ASN A 894 6.08 -5.68 -19.85
CA ASN A 894 5.40 -6.95 -20.09
C ASN A 894 3.88 -6.84 -19.82
N ALA A 895 3.49 -6.21 -18.71
CA ALA A 895 2.08 -5.95 -18.38
C ALA A 895 1.40 -5.10 -19.46
N SER A 896 2.09 -4.08 -19.98
CA SER A 896 1.58 -3.25 -21.07
C SER A 896 1.32 -4.04 -22.35
N ILE A 897 2.22 -4.95 -22.74
CA ILE A 897 2.01 -5.81 -23.92
C ILE A 897 0.80 -6.70 -23.73
N GLN A 898 0.62 -7.28 -22.54
CA GLN A 898 -0.57 -8.05 -22.21
C GLN A 898 -1.85 -7.22 -22.39
N ASP A 899 -1.83 -5.98 -21.92
CA ASP A 899 -2.95 -5.04 -22.05
C ASP A 899 -3.24 -4.69 -23.52
N HIS A 900 -2.21 -4.42 -24.32
CA HIS A 900 -2.35 -4.12 -25.74
C HIS A 900 -2.90 -5.29 -26.54
N VAL A 901 -2.40 -6.50 -26.28
CA VAL A 901 -2.91 -7.71 -26.93
C VAL A 901 -4.37 -7.96 -26.57
N ALA A 902 -4.75 -7.79 -25.30
CA ALA A 902 -6.11 -7.97 -24.83
C ALA A 902 -7.09 -6.92 -25.39
N SER A 903 -6.67 -5.66 -25.49
CA SER A 903 -7.49 -4.55 -25.99
C SER A 903 -7.50 -4.42 -27.51
N GLY A 904 -6.43 -4.87 -28.19
CA GLY A 904 -6.17 -4.61 -29.60
C GLY A 904 -5.75 -3.16 -29.89
N VAL A 905 -5.44 -2.38 -28.86
CA VAL A 905 -5.07 -0.95 -28.95
C VAL A 905 -3.60 -0.77 -28.58
N TRP A 906 -2.81 -0.18 -29.46
CA TRP A 906 -1.38 0.12 -29.26
C TRP A 906 -1.18 1.57 -28.88
N ASP A 907 -0.28 1.84 -27.96
CA ASP A 907 -0.08 3.17 -27.38
C ASP A 907 0.44 4.24 -28.34
N GLU A 908 1.11 3.84 -29.41
CA GLU A 908 1.67 4.81 -30.38
C GLU A 908 0.61 5.75 -30.95
N ASP A 909 -0.62 5.24 -31.07
CA ASP A 909 -1.76 6.00 -31.58
C ASP A 909 -2.50 6.84 -30.50
N TYR A 910 -2.23 6.59 -29.20
CA TYR A 910 -2.98 7.25 -28.11
C TYR A 910 -2.81 8.78 -28.11
N LYS A 911 -1.58 9.24 -28.31
CA LYS A 911 -1.27 10.68 -28.32
C LYS A 911 -2.04 11.41 -29.41
N GLN A 912 -2.07 10.84 -30.61
CA GLN A 912 -2.82 11.39 -31.72
C GLN A 912 -4.32 11.34 -31.45
N ALA A 913 -4.85 10.18 -31.05
CA ALA A 913 -6.28 10.01 -30.75
C ALA A 913 -6.77 11.00 -29.68
N LEU A 914 -6.01 11.18 -28.60
CA LEU A 914 -6.34 12.14 -27.54
C LEU A 914 -6.35 13.58 -28.05
N SER A 915 -5.41 13.97 -28.92
CA SER A 915 -5.36 15.31 -29.53
C SER A 915 -6.58 15.59 -30.39
N GLU A 916 -7.12 14.59 -31.10
CA GLU A 916 -8.25 14.65 -31.99
C GLU A 916 -9.61 14.61 -31.30
N VAL A 917 -9.70 14.30 -30.00
CA VAL A 917 -10.95 14.30 -29.23
C VAL A 917 -11.55 15.71 -29.21
N THR A 918 -12.84 15.83 -29.53
CA THR A 918 -13.58 17.10 -29.56
C THR A 918 -14.66 17.16 -28.48
N ALA A 919 -15.14 18.33 -28.12
CA ALA A 919 -16.29 18.52 -27.23
C ALA A 919 -17.51 17.70 -27.67
N SER A 920 -17.71 17.57 -28.98
CA SER A 920 -18.81 16.78 -29.58
C SER A 920 -18.65 15.26 -29.24
N ASP A 921 -17.44 14.73 -29.24
CA ASP A 921 -17.18 13.32 -28.91
C ASP A 921 -17.53 13.05 -27.45
N ILE A 922 -17.16 13.97 -26.57
CA ILE A 922 -17.43 13.86 -25.12
C ILE A 922 -18.93 13.98 -24.84
N LEU A 923 -19.60 14.97 -25.41
CA LEU A 923 -21.05 15.13 -25.31
C LEU A 923 -21.80 13.87 -25.79
N LYS A 924 -21.35 13.27 -26.88
CA LYS A 924 -21.90 12.00 -27.37
C LYS A 924 -21.73 10.85 -26.40
N THR A 925 -20.58 10.79 -25.73
CA THR A 925 -20.29 9.80 -24.69
C THR A 925 -21.15 10.03 -23.45
N ALA A 926 -21.21 11.27 -22.95
CA ALA A 926 -22.05 11.66 -21.81
C ALA A 926 -23.53 11.36 -22.03
N ARG A 927 -24.06 11.69 -23.21
CA ARG A 927 -25.46 11.40 -23.60
C ARG A 927 -25.75 9.90 -23.66
N LYS A 928 -24.74 9.06 -24.02
CA LYS A 928 -24.88 7.59 -23.95
C LYS A 928 -24.90 7.12 -22.50
N ALA A 929 -24.04 7.66 -21.65
CA ALA A 929 -24.05 7.38 -20.21
C ALA A 929 -25.40 7.75 -19.59
N ASN A 930 -25.89 8.97 -19.81
CA ASN A 930 -27.15 9.44 -19.25
C ASN A 930 -28.39 8.63 -19.69
N LYS A 931 -28.36 8.08 -20.93
CA LYS A 931 -29.39 7.16 -21.45
C LYS A 931 -29.16 5.70 -21.11
N GLY A 932 -28.04 5.37 -20.50
CA GLY A 932 -27.66 4.01 -20.13
C GLY A 932 -28.52 3.41 -19.03
N ALA A 933 -28.35 2.13 -18.77
CA ALA A 933 -28.97 1.50 -17.61
C ALA A 933 -28.36 2.08 -16.32
N ARG A 934 -29.17 2.24 -15.27
CA ARG A 934 -28.79 2.85 -13.99
C ARG A 934 -28.86 1.84 -12.87
N LEU A 935 -27.93 1.95 -11.93
CA LEU A 935 -27.97 1.20 -10.67
C LEU A 935 -27.52 2.12 -9.53
N LEU A 936 -28.47 2.51 -8.68
CA LEU A 936 -28.18 3.16 -7.41
C LEU A 936 -27.91 2.10 -6.37
N SER A 937 -26.76 2.16 -5.72
CA SER A 937 -26.46 1.32 -4.56
C SER A 937 -26.20 2.17 -3.32
N VAL A 938 -26.83 1.79 -2.20
CA VAL A 938 -26.75 2.52 -0.94
C VAL A 938 -26.61 1.55 0.22
N LEU A 939 -25.49 1.67 0.94
CA LEU A 939 -25.27 1.04 2.23
C LEU A 939 -25.50 2.09 3.31
N ASN A 940 -26.60 1.98 4.05
CA ASN A 940 -26.82 2.76 5.27
C ASN A 940 -26.28 2.01 6.48
N GLU A 941 -25.57 2.70 7.34
CA GLU A 941 -25.20 2.25 8.70
C GLU A 941 -25.80 3.27 9.69
N GLU A 942 -26.89 2.89 10.38
CA GLU A 942 -27.68 3.75 11.27
C GLU A 942 -27.73 3.22 12.70
#